data_62d9176fe8f4bf53bc4381705b05475a
#
_entry.id   62d9176fe8f4bf53bc4381705b05475a
#
_cell.length_a   1.000
_cell.length_b   1.000
_cell.length_c   1.000
_cell.angle_alpha   90.00
_cell.angle_beta   90.00
_cell.angle_gamma   90.00
#
_symmetry.space_group_name_H-M   'P 1'
#
loop_
_entity.id
_entity.type
_entity.pdbx_description
1 polymer ?
#
loop_
_entity_poly.entity_id
_entity_poly.type
_entity_poly.pdbx_seq_one_letter_code
_entity_poly.pdbx_strand_id
1 'polypeptide(L)'
;MAMRFAMLAVALAAAAPAAAQTAKPPAEADRTTIEADVIEGVSDLEVGARGNAEIRRDDMSIFGESLHYNREFGRAEGEGGVRLQRGADRFFGPRLYYNTLDDTGVFDSPTYLLERDRTARGSAERLEFLGPDRYRFINANYTTCRPGQEDWRLEASELELDFEEEDGAAVHPRLRFFDTTILAAPYAVFPIGERRKSGLLTPYYAQTSQRGFEFGIPYYWNIAPEYDATFTPVVMGKRGYQLKTEARYLGRPYLGELKFEYLPDDRQTGTSREGVSWQHRHNFPRDVVAQVDYNRVSDDSYFVDLASTVKQVSVSNLPQDAHLTHSGSFGRAPYSVQARVQRFQTLQDPLAPIVPPYHRIPQLNFSAAYNDLAGAFDAALPLEYVQFDHPTLVEGSRASTTPTLALPLLAPGWFFTPKIGLRYASYSLSLDEPARTPELSVPWGSLDSGLVFERDSVFFGPGSTQTLEPRLFYAYIPFRNQDAIPLFDTALADFTYAQLFTENRFVGGDRFGDANQLTLALTTRLLYADGQEGLRATVGQRWYFEDERVGLTPTSPLRTANESDILASVGGRFGGHWTFDVTTQYNRQLQRVERVSTGVSYRPEPAKVLNASYRFQREVLEQFDISGQWPLRPGWYGVGRYNYSIRDDKLLEGLAGIEYNAGCWVFRGVVARIQASTQVSSTAFIFQIEFNGIGALGTDEVVGILRRNVPGYSVTNPAESR
;
A
#
# COMPACT_ATOMS: atom_id res chain seq x y z
N MET A 1 -21.71 8.69 56.05
CA MET A 1 -23.16 8.93 56.12
C MET A 1 -23.71 8.68 54.72
N ALA A 2 -24.35 7.54 54.56
CA ALA A 2 -24.74 6.98 53.27
C ALA A 2 -26.07 7.57 52.82
N MET A 3 -26.20 7.82 51.52
CA MET A 3 -27.51 7.97 50.92
C MET A 3 -27.53 7.36 49.52
N ARG A 4 -28.11 6.17 49.43
CA ARG A 4 -28.44 5.44 48.22
C ARG A 4 -29.70 6.08 47.61
N PHE A 5 -29.67 6.43 46.33
CA PHE A 5 -30.89 6.62 45.53
C PHE A 5 -31.03 5.44 44.58
N ALA A 6 -32.06 4.65 44.80
CA ALA A 6 -32.54 3.60 43.91
C ALA A 6 -33.48 4.24 42.88
N MET A 7 -33.18 4.09 41.60
CA MET A 7 -34.13 4.35 40.51
C MET A 7 -34.86 3.06 40.14
N LEU A 8 -36.14 3.05 40.33
CA LEU A 8 -37.12 2.05 39.98
C LEU A 8 -37.37 2.12 38.46
N ALA A 9 -36.91 1.14 37.68
CA ALA A 9 -37.31 0.99 36.29
C ALA A 9 -38.58 0.14 36.20
N VAL A 10 -39.71 0.78 35.82
CA VAL A 10 -40.98 0.10 35.51
C VAL A 10 -40.83 -0.57 34.14
N ALA A 11 -40.78 -1.89 34.09
CA ALA A 11 -40.87 -2.67 32.90
C ALA A 11 -42.33 -2.83 32.47
N LEU A 12 -42.76 -2.16 31.40
CA LEU A 12 -44.02 -2.45 30.69
C LEU A 12 -43.80 -3.74 29.87
N ALA A 13 -44.38 -4.83 30.31
CA ALA A 13 -44.47 -6.06 29.54
C ALA A 13 -45.57 -5.89 28.47
N ALA A 14 -45.21 -5.61 27.24
CA ALA A 14 -46.07 -5.77 26.08
C ALA A 14 -46.10 -7.24 25.71
N ALA A 15 -47.25 -7.89 25.95
CA ALA A 15 -47.50 -9.24 25.47
C ALA A 15 -47.65 -9.22 23.93
N ALA A 16 -46.64 -9.66 23.22
CA ALA A 16 -46.74 -10.00 21.81
C ALA A 16 -47.41 -11.39 21.69
N PRO A 17 -48.36 -11.58 20.74
CA PRO A 17 -48.94 -12.91 20.53
C PRO A 17 -47.82 -13.87 20.04
N ALA A 18 -47.71 -15.01 20.70
CA ALA A 18 -46.87 -16.11 20.28
C ALA A 18 -47.30 -16.52 18.86
N ALA A 19 -46.56 -16.09 17.87
CA ALA A 19 -46.63 -16.71 16.54
C ALA A 19 -46.15 -18.14 16.72
N ALA A 20 -47.06 -19.10 16.52
CA ALA A 20 -46.71 -20.51 16.44
C ALA A 20 -45.58 -20.65 15.38
N GLN A 21 -44.40 -20.95 15.84
CA GLN A 21 -43.32 -21.42 14.96
C GLN A 21 -43.86 -22.74 14.35
N THR A 22 -44.31 -22.68 13.13
CA THR A 22 -44.50 -23.87 12.29
C THR A 22 -43.14 -24.52 12.26
N ALA A 23 -43.03 -25.66 12.92
CA ALA A 23 -41.87 -26.54 12.82
C ALA A 23 -41.55 -26.71 11.33
N LYS A 24 -40.35 -26.23 10.93
CA LYS A 24 -39.80 -26.53 9.61
C LYS A 24 -39.86 -28.03 9.43
N PRO A 25 -40.50 -28.55 8.37
CA PRO A 25 -40.52 -30.00 8.16
C PRO A 25 -39.10 -30.52 8.24
N PRO A 26 -38.86 -31.73 8.80
CA PRO A 26 -37.54 -32.31 8.85
C PRO A 26 -36.97 -32.28 7.44
N ALA A 27 -35.72 -31.85 7.31
CA ALA A 27 -35.02 -31.64 6.05
C ALA A 27 -35.27 -32.82 5.11
N GLU A 28 -35.70 -32.54 3.89
CA GLU A 28 -35.84 -33.49 2.78
C GLU A 28 -34.49 -34.09 2.33
N ALA A 29 -33.46 -33.98 3.10
CA ALA A 29 -32.06 -34.15 2.79
C ALA A 29 -31.59 -35.57 2.52
N ASP A 30 -32.44 -36.55 2.45
CA ASP A 30 -32.02 -37.95 2.23
C ASP A 30 -32.90 -38.70 1.23
N ARG A 31 -33.65 -37.97 0.40
CA ARG A 31 -34.53 -38.59 -0.61
C ARG A 31 -33.87 -38.59 -1.98
N THR A 32 -33.63 -39.75 -2.54
CA THR A 32 -33.31 -39.90 -3.96
C THR A 32 -34.60 -39.88 -4.77
N THR A 33 -34.72 -38.94 -5.72
CA THR A 33 -35.85 -38.83 -6.65
C THR A 33 -35.38 -39.30 -8.02
N ILE A 34 -36.21 -40.09 -8.70
CA ILE A 34 -35.95 -40.58 -10.06
C ILE A 34 -37.11 -40.18 -10.95
N GLU A 35 -36.82 -39.50 -12.04
CA GLU A 35 -37.79 -39.08 -13.07
C GLU A 35 -37.31 -39.58 -14.44
N ALA A 36 -38.23 -40.06 -15.27
CA ALA A 36 -37.94 -40.53 -16.65
C ALA A 36 -39.21 -40.72 -17.46
N ASP A 37 -39.07 -40.81 -18.77
CA ASP A 37 -40.21 -41.17 -19.65
C ASP A 37 -40.68 -42.60 -19.40
N VAL A 38 -39.78 -43.52 -19.08
CA VAL A 38 -40.06 -44.92 -18.73
C VAL A 38 -39.26 -45.31 -17.48
N ILE A 39 -39.94 -45.79 -16.45
CA ILE A 39 -39.32 -46.31 -15.24
C ILE A 39 -39.69 -47.83 -15.11
N GLU A 40 -38.67 -48.68 -15.05
CA GLU A 40 -38.80 -50.11 -14.87
C GLU A 40 -38.22 -50.50 -13.50
N GLY A 41 -39.02 -51.00 -12.60
CA GLY A 41 -38.58 -51.59 -11.34
C GLY A 41 -38.29 -53.08 -11.53
N VAL A 42 -37.05 -53.48 -11.26
CA VAL A 42 -36.68 -54.92 -11.29
C VAL A 42 -36.92 -55.57 -9.92
N SER A 43 -36.89 -54.76 -8.88
CA SER A 43 -37.26 -55.10 -7.49
C SER A 43 -37.36 -53.77 -6.69
N ASP A 44 -37.74 -53.87 -5.40
CA ASP A 44 -37.74 -52.69 -4.50
C ASP A 44 -36.31 -52.06 -4.30
N LEU A 45 -35.27 -52.72 -4.83
CA LEU A 45 -33.88 -52.37 -4.67
C LEU A 45 -33.24 -51.77 -5.94
N GLU A 46 -33.77 -52.06 -7.14
CA GLU A 46 -33.21 -51.66 -8.42
C GLU A 46 -34.24 -50.96 -9.30
N VAL A 47 -33.85 -49.81 -9.87
CA VAL A 47 -34.68 -49.02 -10.77
C VAL A 47 -33.90 -48.71 -12.04
N GLY A 48 -34.47 -49.08 -13.20
CA GLY A 48 -34.04 -48.63 -14.51
C GLY A 48 -34.91 -47.47 -14.98
N ALA A 49 -34.30 -46.41 -15.48
CA ALA A 49 -34.96 -45.21 -15.98
C ALA A 49 -34.46 -44.92 -17.41
N ARG A 50 -35.38 -44.72 -18.37
CA ARG A 50 -35.03 -44.47 -19.78
C ARG A 50 -35.81 -43.30 -20.34
N GLY A 51 -35.16 -42.55 -21.20
CA GLY A 51 -35.71 -41.34 -21.84
C GLY A 51 -35.77 -40.19 -20.86
N ASN A 52 -35.01 -39.14 -21.11
CA ASN A 52 -34.89 -37.93 -20.25
C ASN A 52 -34.77 -38.29 -18.75
N ALA A 53 -34.01 -39.33 -18.45
CA ALA A 53 -33.89 -39.85 -17.09
C ALA A 53 -33.06 -38.90 -16.21
N GLU A 54 -33.56 -38.64 -14.99
CA GLU A 54 -32.89 -37.82 -13.96
C GLU A 54 -32.92 -38.58 -12.62
N ILE A 55 -31.76 -38.64 -11.96
CA ILE A 55 -31.63 -39.03 -10.56
C ILE A 55 -31.17 -37.77 -9.79
N ARG A 56 -31.93 -37.39 -8.78
CA ARG A 56 -31.62 -36.23 -7.93
C ARG A 56 -31.47 -36.63 -6.47
N ARG A 57 -30.40 -36.19 -5.84
CA ARG A 57 -30.16 -36.34 -4.40
C ARG A 57 -29.38 -35.15 -3.89
N ASP A 58 -29.86 -34.47 -2.86
CA ASP A 58 -29.25 -33.26 -2.28
C ASP A 58 -28.94 -32.19 -3.35
N ASP A 59 -27.67 -31.79 -3.51
CA ASP A 59 -27.19 -30.84 -4.52
C ASP A 59 -26.70 -31.52 -5.81
N MET A 60 -26.87 -32.84 -5.92
CA MET A 60 -26.45 -33.65 -7.07
C MET A 60 -27.62 -34.00 -7.96
N SER A 61 -27.44 -33.90 -9.28
CA SER A 61 -28.36 -34.40 -10.30
C SER A 61 -27.58 -35.14 -11.40
N ILE A 62 -28.03 -36.34 -11.75
CA ILE A 62 -27.51 -37.15 -12.86
C ILE A 62 -28.58 -37.22 -13.92
N PHE A 63 -28.27 -36.80 -15.14
CA PHE A 63 -29.15 -36.90 -16.30
C PHE A 63 -28.51 -37.84 -17.34
N GLY A 64 -29.36 -38.62 -18.06
CA GLY A 64 -28.88 -39.49 -19.11
C GLY A 64 -30.03 -40.09 -19.94
N GLU A 65 -29.68 -40.70 -21.07
CA GLU A 65 -30.68 -41.43 -21.87
C GLU A 65 -31.13 -42.71 -21.18
N SER A 66 -30.22 -43.38 -20.46
CA SER A 66 -30.47 -44.56 -19.65
C SER A 66 -29.73 -44.44 -18.31
N LEU A 67 -30.48 -44.54 -17.22
CA LEU A 67 -29.94 -44.54 -15.87
C LEU A 67 -30.40 -45.82 -15.15
N HIS A 68 -29.49 -46.43 -14.41
CA HIS A 68 -29.77 -47.55 -13.52
C HIS A 68 -29.35 -47.18 -12.10
N TYR A 69 -30.24 -47.38 -11.13
CA TYR A 69 -29.98 -47.06 -9.73
C TYR A 69 -30.22 -48.24 -8.82
N ASN A 70 -29.19 -48.64 -8.08
CA ASN A 70 -29.30 -49.65 -7.03
C ASN A 70 -29.37 -48.93 -5.67
N ARG A 71 -30.54 -49.04 -5.02
CA ARG A 71 -30.84 -48.32 -3.77
C ARG A 71 -30.06 -48.85 -2.57
N GLU A 72 -29.78 -50.17 -2.53
CA GLU A 72 -29.09 -50.80 -1.41
C GLU A 72 -27.63 -50.30 -1.30
N PHE A 73 -26.96 -50.16 -2.44
CA PHE A 73 -25.57 -49.75 -2.52
C PHE A 73 -25.39 -48.28 -2.90
N GLY A 74 -26.47 -47.56 -3.15
CA GLY A 74 -26.42 -46.17 -3.61
C GLY A 74 -25.78 -45.96 -4.99
N ARG A 75 -25.68 -47.01 -5.82
CA ARG A 75 -24.97 -46.97 -7.10
C ARG A 75 -25.87 -46.47 -8.22
N ALA A 76 -25.42 -45.42 -8.88
CA ALA A 76 -26.01 -44.89 -10.10
C ALA A 76 -25.10 -45.19 -11.29
N GLU A 77 -25.64 -45.80 -12.33
CA GLU A 77 -24.97 -46.04 -13.60
C GLU A 77 -25.72 -45.30 -14.69
N GLY A 78 -24.99 -44.54 -15.52
CA GLY A 78 -25.58 -43.74 -16.60
C GLY A 78 -24.87 -44.03 -17.93
N GLU A 79 -25.66 -44.17 -18.99
CA GLU A 79 -25.17 -44.34 -20.35
C GLU A 79 -25.93 -43.43 -21.33
N GLY A 80 -25.24 -42.98 -22.38
CA GLY A 80 -25.81 -42.16 -23.45
C GLY A 80 -25.96 -40.68 -23.04
N GLY A 81 -24.94 -39.85 -23.31
CA GLY A 81 -25.01 -38.42 -23.08
C GLY A 81 -25.25 -38.05 -21.61
N VAL A 82 -24.50 -38.64 -20.69
CA VAL A 82 -24.67 -38.43 -19.26
C VAL A 82 -24.18 -37.04 -18.86
N ARG A 83 -24.99 -36.37 -18.06
CA ARG A 83 -24.63 -35.10 -17.39
C ARG A 83 -24.74 -35.27 -15.88
N LEU A 84 -23.65 -35.08 -15.19
CA LEU A 84 -23.63 -34.96 -13.73
C LEU A 84 -23.50 -33.48 -13.36
N GLN A 85 -24.40 -32.97 -12.54
CA GLN A 85 -24.31 -31.70 -11.88
C GLN A 85 -24.13 -31.89 -10.38
N ARG A 86 -23.16 -31.23 -9.79
CA ARG A 86 -22.90 -31.24 -8.36
C ARG A 86 -22.61 -29.82 -7.86
N GLY A 87 -23.56 -29.25 -7.12
CA GLY A 87 -23.52 -27.82 -6.81
C GLY A 87 -23.44 -26.98 -8.08
N ALA A 88 -22.36 -26.20 -8.22
CA ALA A 88 -22.10 -25.40 -9.43
C ALA A 88 -21.34 -26.17 -10.52
N ASP A 89 -20.69 -27.31 -10.20
CA ASP A 89 -19.85 -28.05 -11.13
C ASP A 89 -20.70 -28.92 -12.06
N ARG A 90 -20.30 -29.03 -13.32
CA ARG A 90 -20.99 -29.81 -14.36
C ARG A 90 -20.00 -30.66 -15.12
N PHE A 91 -20.38 -31.94 -15.33
CA PHE A 91 -19.61 -32.95 -16.05
C PHE A 91 -20.49 -33.59 -17.12
N PHE A 92 -19.91 -33.77 -18.30
CA PHE A 92 -20.63 -34.37 -19.45
C PHE A 92 -19.77 -35.45 -20.07
N GLY A 93 -20.34 -36.62 -20.37
CA GLY A 93 -19.60 -37.69 -20.99
C GLY A 93 -20.51 -38.89 -21.36
N PRO A 94 -19.96 -39.97 -21.96
CA PRO A 94 -20.74 -41.06 -22.47
C PRO A 94 -21.22 -42.04 -21.39
N ARG A 95 -20.44 -42.23 -20.28
CA ARG A 95 -20.74 -43.23 -19.26
C ARG A 95 -20.28 -42.76 -17.89
N LEU A 96 -21.12 -42.96 -16.87
CA LEU A 96 -20.88 -42.62 -15.47
C LEU A 96 -21.19 -43.84 -14.59
N TYR A 97 -20.30 -44.16 -13.67
CA TYR A 97 -20.51 -45.00 -12.50
C TYR A 97 -20.32 -44.16 -11.25
N TYR A 98 -21.35 -44.03 -10.42
CA TYR A 98 -21.30 -43.13 -9.27
C TYR A 98 -22.00 -43.74 -8.06
N ASN A 99 -21.36 -43.69 -6.91
CA ASN A 99 -21.95 -44.04 -5.63
C ASN A 99 -22.43 -42.77 -4.90
N THR A 100 -23.73 -42.68 -4.73
CA THR A 100 -24.39 -41.51 -4.12
C THR A 100 -24.30 -41.50 -2.59
N LEU A 101 -23.74 -42.53 -1.94
CA LEU A 101 -23.60 -42.62 -0.49
C LEU A 101 -22.27 -42.09 0.00
N ASP A 102 -21.21 -42.30 -0.76
CA ASP A 102 -19.84 -41.93 -0.41
C ASP A 102 -19.19 -40.96 -1.42
N ASP A 103 -19.97 -40.54 -2.43
CA ASP A 103 -19.54 -39.63 -3.48
C ASP A 103 -18.31 -40.12 -4.27
N THR A 104 -18.19 -41.45 -4.45
CA THR A 104 -17.13 -42.05 -5.25
C THR A 104 -17.66 -42.49 -6.61
N GLY A 105 -16.77 -42.55 -7.61
CA GLY A 105 -17.22 -42.98 -8.93
C GLY A 105 -16.19 -42.74 -10.03
N VAL A 106 -16.61 -43.10 -11.25
CA VAL A 106 -15.78 -42.95 -12.45
C VAL A 106 -16.64 -42.39 -13.57
N PHE A 107 -16.14 -41.40 -14.27
CA PHE A 107 -16.75 -40.82 -15.45
C PHE A 107 -15.80 -40.98 -16.64
N ASP A 108 -16.22 -41.69 -17.66
CA ASP A 108 -15.40 -41.90 -18.84
C ASP A 108 -15.46 -40.72 -19.79
N SER A 109 -14.30 -40.32 -20.31
CA SER A 109 -14.11 -39.25 -21.28
C SER A 109 -14.94 -37.97 -20.99
N PRO A 110 -14.90 -37.41 -19.76
CA PRO A 110 -15.71 -36.28 -19.43
C PRO A 110 -15.16 -34.99 -20.06
N THR A 111 -16.10 -34.11 -20.42
CA THR A 111 -15.85 -32.65 -20.47
C THR A 111 -16.41 -32.01 -19.21
N TYR A 112 -15.77 -31.03 -18.67
CA TYR A 112 -16.18 -30.44 -17.41
C TYR A 112 -16.15 -28.92 -17.38
N LEU A 113 -17.01 -28.36 -16.51
CA LEU A 113 -17.12 -26.96 -16.19
C LEU A 113 -17.16 -26.83 -14.65
N LEU A 114 -16.14 -26.22 -14.08
CA LEU A 114 -16.03 -25.94 -12.65
C LEU A 114 -16.36 -24.46 -12.42
N GLU A 115 -17.39 -24.18 -11.62
CA GLU A 115 -17.89 -22.80 -11.41
C GLU A 115 -17.89 -22.36 -9.94
N ARG A 116 -17.17 -23.06 -9.04
CA ARG A 116 -17.16 -22.75 -7.60
C ARG A 116 -16.61 -21.36 -7.29
N ASP A 117 -15.37 -21.09 -7.69
CA ASP A 117 -14.72 -19.80 -7.46
C ASP A 117 -14.45 -19.04 -8.77
N ARG A 118 -14.13 -19.78 -9.82
CA ARG A 118 -13.81 -19.25 -11.16
C ARG A 118 -14.32 -20.22 -12.21
N THR A 119 -14.78 -19.67 -13.32
CA THR A 119 -15.18 -20.53 -14.45
C THR A 119 -13.94 -21.16 -15.07
N ALA A 120 -13.73 -22.45 -14.79
CA ALA A 120 -12.70 -23.26 -15.39
C ALA A 120 -13.33 -24.45 -16.12
N ARG A 121 -12.69 -24.90 -17.18
CA ARG A 121 -13.20 -25.99 -18.01
C ARG A 121 -12.08 -26.82 -18.59
N GLY A 122 -12.45 -28.00 -19.05
CA GLY A 122 -11.53 -28.93 -19.67
C GLY A 122 -12.17 -30.22 -20.09
N SER A 123 -11.29 -31.17 -20.41
CA SER A 123 -11.66 -32.58 -20.68
C SER A 123 -10.61 -33.49 -20.08
N ALA A 124 -10.99 -34.74 -19.89
CA ALA A 124 -10.08 -35.79 -19.43
C ALA A 124 -10.41 -37.10 -20.13
N GLU A 125 -9.48 -38.04 -20.12
CA GLU A 125 -9.76 -39.43 -20.54
C GLU A 125 -10.67 -40.11 -19.52
N ARG A 126 -10.45 -39.82 -18.22
CA ARG A 126 -11.23 -40.35 -17.10
C ARG A 126 -11.23 -39.33 -15.95
N LEU A 127 -12.37 -39.25 -15.28
CA LEU A 127 -12.52 -38.59 -13.99
C LEU A 127 -12.88 -39.61 -12.94
N GLU A 128 -12.14 -39.65 -11.87
CA GLU A 128 -12.39 -40.45 -10.68
C GLU A 128 -12.84 -39.51 -9.55
N PHE A 129 -14.03 -39.75 -9.02
CA PHE A 129 -14.52 -39.14 -7.80
C PHE A 129 -13.99 -39.95 -6.62
N LEU A 130 -13.19 -39.32 -5.75
CA LEU A 130 -12.52 -39.98 -4.63
C LEU A 130 -13.25 -39.79 -3.29
N GLY A 131 -14.39 -39.14 -3.33
CA GLY A 131 -15.21 -38.75 -2.18
C GLY A 131 -15.73 -37.31 -2.32
N PRO A 132 -16.34 -36.77 -1.26
CA PRO A 132 -16.79 -35.40 -1.26
C PRO A 132 -15.65 -34.48 -1.63
N ASP A 133 -15.89 -33.59 -2.62
CA ASP A 133 -14.98 -32.51 -3.00
C ASP A 133 -13.56 -32.92 -3.43
N ARG A 134 -13.32 -34.23 -3.79
CA ARG A 134 -12.04 -34.71 -4.29
C ARG A 134 -12.17 -35.33 -5.67
N TYR A 135 -11.44 -34.76 -6.65
CA TYR A 135 -11.48 -35.17 -8.05
C TYR A 135 -10.08 -35.57 -8.53
N ARG A 136 -9.96 -36.66 -9.27
CA ARG A 136 -8.76 -37.06 -9.98
C ARG A 136 -9.08 -37.23 -11.46
N PHE A 137 -8.42 -36.38 -12.26
CA PHE A 137 -8.54 -36.40 -13.71
C PHE A 137 -7.31 -37.05 -14.33
N ILE A 138 -7.52 -38.01 -15.22
CA ILE A 138 -6.45 -38.69 -15.95
C ILE A 138 -6.39 -38.17 -17.38
N ASN A 139 -5.16 -37.83 -17.85
CA ASN A 139 -4.90 -37.20 -19.13
C ASN A 139 -5.79 -35.94 -19.34
N ALA A 140 -5.69 -35.01 -18.41
CA ALA A 140 -6.56 -33.86 -18.34
C ALA A 140 -5.99 -32.64 -19.03
N ASN A 141 -6.87 -31.77 -19.51
CA ASN A 141 -6.57 -30.38 -19.83
C ASN A 141 -7.47 -29.45 -19.03
N TYR A 142 -6.97 -28.25 -18.74
CA TYR A 142 -7.63 -27.25 -17.94
C TYR A 142 -7.38 -25.86 -18.53
N THR A 143 -8.40 -25.01 -18.62
CA THR A 143 -8.30 -23.62 -19.06
C THR A 143 -9.43 -22.77 -18.48
N THR A 144 -9.18 -21.45 -18.34
CA THR A 144 -10.22 -20.45 -18.04
C THR A 144 -10.65 -19.65 -19.27
N CYS A 145 -10.13 -19.98 -20.44
CA CYS A 145 -10.51 -19.36 -21.70
C CYS A 145 -11.93 -19.74 -22.15
N ARG A 146 -12.54 -18.89 -22.97
CA ARG A 146 -13.87 -19.16 -23.53
C ARG A 146 -13.85 -20.33 -24.52
N PRO A 147 -14.97 -21.05 -24.71
CA PRO A 147 -15.08 -22.09 -25.73
C PRO A 147 -14.68 -21.57 -27.13
N GLY A 148 -13.78 -22.30 -27.81
CA GLY A 148 -13.32 -21.97 -29.16
C GLY A 148 -12.26 -20.86 -29.22
N GLN A 149 -11.80 -20.32 -28.09
CA GLN A 149 -10.71 -19.35 -27.98
C GLN A 149 -9.75 -19.78 -26.88
N GLU A 150 -9.17 -20.97 -27.01
CA GLU A 150 -8.30 -21.57 -26.00
C GLU A 150 -6.85 -21.17 -26.26
N ASP A 151 -6.54 -19.89 -26.01
CA ASP A 151 -5.20 -19.37 -26.20
C ASP A 151 -4.18 -20.04 -25.24
N TRP A 152 -4.63 -20.53 -24.09
CA TRP A 152 -3.80 -21.29 -23.18
C TRP A 152 -4.54 -22.49 -22.55
N ARG A 153 -3.77 -23.53 -22.25
CA ARG A 153 -4.24 -24.70 -21.50
C ARG A 153 -3.14 -25.33 -20.66
N LEU A 154 -3.49 -25.83 -19.51
CA LEU A 154 -2.66 -26.70 -18.69
C LEU A 154 -3.02 -28.15 -19.07
N GLU A 155 -2.06 -28.96 -19.47
CA GLU A 155 -2.20 -30.38 -19.72
C GLU A 155 -1.46 -31.14 -18.62
N ALA A 156 -2.03 -32.23 -18.09
CA ALA A 156 -1.39 -33.07 -17.10
C ALA A 156 -1.76 -34.54 -17.34
N SER A 157 -0.81 -35.45 -17.09
CA SER A 157 -1.13 -36.90 -17.12
C SER A 157 -2.06 -37.31 -15.99
N GLU A 158 -1.96 -36.62 -14.86
CA GLU A 158 -2.87 -36.74 -13.73
C GLU A 158 -3.02 -35.35 -13.07
N LEU A 159 -4.26 -34.97 -12.75
CA LEU A 159 -4.61 -33.75 -12.05
C LEU A 159 -5.54 -34.13 -10.90
N GLU A 160 -5.08 -33.98 -9.67
CA GLU A 160 -5.88 -34.15 -8.47
C GLU A 160 -6.25 -32.81 -7.87
N LEU A 161 -7.53 -32.61 -7.55
CA LEU A 161 -8.08 -31.44 -6.90
C LEU A 161 -8.79 -31.88 -5.61
N ASP A 162 -8.36 -31.35 -4.48
CA ASP A 162 -8.95 -31.57 -3.17
C ASP A 162 -9.44 -30.22 -2.64
N PHE A 163 -10.75 -29.98 -2.76
CA PHE A 163 -11.37 -28.73 -2.34
C PHE A 163 -11.57 -28.63 -0.81
N GLU A 164 -11.50 -29.76 -0.08
CA GLU A 164 -11.54 -29.76 1.38
C GLU A 164 -10.19 -29.27 1.96
N GLU A 165 -9.09 -29.80 1.42
CA GLU A 165 -7.74 -29.37 1.78
C GLU A 165 -7.27 -28.13 1.02
N GLU A 166 -8.07 -27.65 0.06
CA GLU A 166 -7.74 -26.52 -0.84
C GLU A 166 -6.43 -26.73 -1.63
N ASP A 167 -6.16 -27.98 -2.02
CA ASP A 167 -4.93 -28.39 -2.67
C ASP A 167 -5.16 -28.95 -4.07
N GLY A 168 -4.22 -28.65 -4.97
CA GLY A 168 -4.10 -29.27 -6.27
C GLY A 168 -2.72 -29.90 -6.48
N ALA A 169 -2.69 -31.05 -7.13
CA ALA A 169 -1.46 -31.73 -7.55
C ALA A 169 -1.55 -32.14 -9.03
N ALA A 170 -0.47 -31.96 -9.77
CA ALA A 170 -0.39 -32.34 -11.17
C ALA A 170 0.89 -33.13 -11.46
N VAL A 171 0.76 -34.24 -12.19
CA VAL A 171 1.87 -35.06 -12.67
C VAL A 171 2.12 -34.71 -14.14
N HIS A 172 3.40 -34.43 -14.46
CA HIS A 172 3.85 -33.98 -15.78
C HIS A 172 3.06 -32.80 -16.34
N PRO A 173 2.77 -31.74 -15.55
CA PRO A 173 2.05 -30.60 -16.04
C PRO A 173 2.82 -29.87 -17.16
N ARG A 174 2.10 -29.45 -18.18
CA ARG A 174 2.61 -28.66 -19.31
C ARG A 174 1.68 -27.49 -19.54
N LEU A 175 2.19 -26.28 -19.37
CA LEU A 175 1.47 -25.06 -19.74
C LEU A 175 1.71 -24.79 -21.21
N ARG A 176 0.65 -24.85 -22.00
CA ARG A 176 0.69 -24.51 -23.42
C ARG A 176 0.07 -23.14 -23.67
N PHE A 177 0.73 -22.37 -24.49
CA PHE A 177 0.28 -21.05 -24.94
C PHE A 177 0.38 -20.98 -26.45
N PHE A 178 -0.74 -20.74 -27.14
CA PHE A 178 -0.88 -20.87 -28.60
C PHE A 178 -0.23 -22.18 -29.13
N ASP A 179 -0.63 -23.30 -28.52
CA ASP A 179 -0.11 -24.63 -28.82
C ASP A 179 1.40 -24.89 -28.61
N THR A 180 2.14 -23.91 -28.12
CA THR A 180 3.55 -24.05 -27.75
C THR A 180 3.68 -24.32 -26.24
N THR A 181 4.43 -25.36 -25.85
CA THR A 181 4.74 -25.59 -24.45
C THR A 181 5.73 -24.54 -23.95
N ILE A 182 5.30 -23.70 -23.02
CA ILE A 182 6.12 -22.63 -22.43
C ILE A 182 6.65 -22.94 -21.04
N LEU A 183 6.01 -23.88 -20.33
CA LEU A 183 6.45 -24.36 -19.02
C LEU A 183 6.10 -25.84 -18.89
N ALA A 184 7.00 -26.64 -18.32
CA ALA A 184 6.77 -28.04 -17.99
C ALA A 184 7.52 -28.42 -16.72
N ALA A 185 6.93 -29.30 -15.93
CA ALA A 185 7.53 -29.84 -14.72
C ALA A 185 7.22 -31.35 -14.58
N PRO A 186 8.03 -32.15 -13.90
CA PRO A 186 7.69 -33.55 -13.63
C PRO A 186 6.50 -33.68 -12.65
N TYR A 187 6.40 -32.73 -11.71
CA TYR A 187 5.36 -32.67 -10.68
C TYR A 187 5.17 -31.25 -10.21
N ALA A 188 3.94 -30.84 -9.96
CA ALA A 188 3.60 -29.55 -9.39
C ALA A 188 2.50 -29.70 -8.35
N VAL A 189 2.58 -28.89 -7.30
CA VAL A 189 1.55 -28.75 -6.27
C VAL A 189 1.18 -27.28 -6.20
N PHE A 190 -0.10 -26.97 -6.11
CA PHE A 190 -0.61 -25.60 -6.10
C PHE A 190 -1.83 -25.46 -5.19
N PRO A 191 -2.06 -24.33 -4.56
CA PRO A 191 -3.30 -24.08 -3.84
C PRO A 191 -4.44 -23.83 -4.82
N ILE A 192 -5.61 -24.36 -4.55
CA ILE A 192 -6.85 -24.10 -5.29
C ILE A 192 -7.81 -23.17 -4.54
N GLY A 193 -7.49 -22.83 -3.28
CA GLY A 193 -8.19 -21.89 -2.42
C GLY A 193 -7.24 -20.81 -1.87
N GLU A 194 -7.55 -20.30 -0.69
CA GLU A 194 -6.78 -19.24 -0.01
C GLU A 194 -5.61 -19.78 0.84
N ARG A 195 -5.49 -21.10 1.01
CA ARG A 195 -4.42 -21.72 1.80
C ARG A 195 -3.05 -21.50 1.16
N ARG A 196 -2.07 -21.14 1.99
CA ARG A 196 -0.68 -21.00 1.55
C ARG A 196 0.01 -22.36 1.53
N LYS A 197 0.76 -22.67 0.48
CA LYS A 197 1.47 -23.95 0.33
C LYS A 197 2.91 -23.73 -0.12
N SER A 198 3.83 -24.54 0.42
CA SER A 198 5.25 -24.52 0.00
C SER A 198 5.40 -25.05 -1.41
N GLY A 199 6.25 -24.39 -2.21
CA GLY A 199 6.50 -24.83 -3.58
C GLY A 199 7.33 -23.81 -4.38
N LEU A 200 7.70 -24.22 -5.59
CA LEU A 200 8.30 -23.31 -6.55
C LEU A 200 7.24 -22.34 -7.05
N LEU A 201 7.56 -21.05 -7.01
CA LEU A 201 6.78 -20.02 -7.66
C LEU A 201 7.19 -19.89 -9.13
N THR A 202 6.41 -19.16 -9.89
CA THR A 202 6.71 -18.93 -11.30
C THR A 202 8.06 -18.24 -11.47
N PRO A 203 8.92 -18.72 -12.38
CA PRO A 203 10.18 -18.06 -12.68
C PRO A 203 9.96 -16.66 -13.23
N TYR A 204 10.86 -15.73 -12.89
CA TYR A 204 10.85 -14.41 -13.46
C TYR A 204 12.07 -14.13 -14.35
N TYR A 205 11.88 -13.21 -15.28
CA TYR A 205 12.91 -12.77 -16.23
C TYR A 205 12.95 -11.24 -16.25
N ALA A 206 14.15 -10.69 -16.34
CA ALA A 206 14.33 -9.26 -16.57
C ALA A 206 15.59 -9.04 -17.42
N GLN A 207 15.62 -7.89 -18.11
CA GLN A 207 16.81 -7.43 -18.83
C GLN A 207 17.10 -6.00 -18.43
N THR A 208 18.25 -5.75 -17.85
CA THR A 208 18.67 -4.40 -17.45
C THR A 208 20.05 -4.07 -17.99
N SER A 209 20.33 -2.76 -18.17
CA SER A 209 21.65 -2.32 -18.61
C SER A 209 22.75 -2.62 -17.58
N GLN A 210 22.43 -2.62 -16.28
CA GLN A 210 23.37 -2.81 -15.18
C GLN A 210 23.64 -4.29 -14.85
N ARG A 211 22.59 -5.14 -14.91
CA ARG A 211 22.68 -6.55 -14.51
C ARG A 211 22.74 -7.53 -15.69
N GLY A 212 22.39 -7.04 -16.89
CA GLY A 212 22.22 -7.87 -18.09
C GLY A 212 20.92 -8.66 -18.03
N PHE A 213 20.92 -9.85 -18.66
CA PHE A 213 19.82 -10.80 -18.52
C PHE A 213 19.78 -11.34 -17.10
N GLU A 214 18.59 -11.38 -16.53
CA GLU A 214 18.33 -11.84 -15.16
C GLU A 214 17.25 -12.92 -15.20
N PHE A 215 17.51 -14.02 -14.50
CA PHE A 215 16.60 -15.13 -14.35
C PHE A 215 16.58 -15.58 -12.89
N GLY A 216 15.41 -15.72 -12.33
CA GLY A 216 15.22 -16.14 -10.94
C GLY A 216 14.10 -17.16 -10.79
N ILE A 217 14.27 -18.12 -9.90
CA ILE A 217 13.25 -19.12 -9.55
C ILE A 217 12.99 -19.04 -8.05
N PRO A 218 11.89 -18.39 -7.62
CA PRO A 218 11.57 -18.31 -6.21
C PRO A 218 11.04 -19.66 -5.69
N TYR A 219 11.47 -20.04 -4.49
CA TYR A 219 10.88 -21.13 -3.70
C TYR A 219 10.22 -20.54 -2.47
N TYR A 220 8.90 -20.68 -2.37
CA TYR A 220 8.12 -20.28 -1.22
C TYR A 220 8.06 -21.41 -0.20
N TRP A 221 8.39 -21.13 1.04
CA TRP A 221 8.34 -22.05 2.16
C TRP A 221 7.30 -21.58 3.18
N ASN A 222 6.17 -22.26 3.22
CA ASN A 222 5.15 -22.09 4.25
C ASN A 222 5.58 -22.88 5.50
N ILE A 223 6.30 -22.22 6.40
CA ILE A 223 6.89 -22.83 7.59
C ILE A 223 5.80 -23.18 8.60
N ALA A 224 4.91 -22.23 8.86
CA ALA A 224 3.77 -22.32 9.76
C ALA A 224 2.72 -21.25 9.38
N PRO A 225 1.50 -21.29 9.95
CA PRO A 225 0.49 -20.26 9.67
C PRO A 225 0.99 -18.82 9.89
N GLU A 226 1.89 -18.62 10.84
CA GLU A 226 2.44 -17.31 11.23
C GLU A 226 3.81 -17.01 10.61
N TYR A 227 4.45 -17.96 9.91
CA TYR A 227 5.82 -17.84 9.40
C TYR A 227 5.92 -18.33 7.98
N ASP A 228 6.52 -17.55 7.11
CA ASP A 228 6.88 -17.98 5.77
C ASP A 228 8.25 -17.41 5.35
N ALA A 229 8.83 -18.02 4.33
CA ALA A 229 10.04 -17.54 3.71
C ALA A 229 10.02 -17.79 2.20
N THR A 230 10.66 -16.91 1.45
CA THR A 230 10.89 -17.08 0.01
C THR A 230 12.38 -16.99 -0.27
N PHE A 231 12.92 -18.00 -0.93
CA PHE A 231 14.32 -18.07 -1.38
C PHE A 231 14.36 -17.94 -2.88
N THR A 232 15.06 -16.96 -3.39
CA THR A 232 15.15 -16.70 -4.83
C THR A 232 16.58 -16.71 -5.29
N PRO A 233 17.12 -17.84 -5.76
CA PRO A 233 18.35 -17.84 -6.51
C PRO A 233 18.16 -17.10 -7.84
N VAL A 234 19.07 -16.18 -8.12
CA VAL A 234 19.05 -15.29 -9.29
C VAL A 234 20.36 -15.42 -10.05
N VAL A 235 20.26 -15.58 -11.36
CA VAL A 235 21.42 -15.52 -12.28
C VAL A 235 21.37 -14.21 -13.02
N MET A 236 22.44 -13.42 -12.95
CA MET A 236 22.61 -12.16 -13.65
C MET A 236 23.76 -12.26 -14.65
N GLY A 237 23.49 -12.04 -15.93
CA GLY A 237 24.48 -12.24 -17.01
C GLY A 237 25.74 -11.41 -16.84
N LYS A 238 25.65 -10.18 -16.30
CA LYS A 238 26.78 -9.28 -16.08
C LYS A 238 27.40 -9.38 -14.69
N ARG A 239 26.66 -9.86 -13.68
CA ARG A 239 27.05 -9.75 -12.27
C ARG A 239 27.34 -11.10 -11.58
N GLY A 240 26.71 -12.18 -12.04
CA GLY A 240 26.90 -13.52 -11.44
C GLY A 240 25.65 -14.04 -10.73
N TYR A 241 25.83 -14.75 -9.63
CA TYR A 241 24.77 -15.44 -8.89
C TYR A 241 24.44 -14.71 -7.60
N GLN A 242 23.17 -14.38 -7.39
CA GLN A 242 22.64 -13.74 -6.18
C GLN A 242 21.61 -14.65 -5.53
N LEU A 243 21.60 -14.74 -4.22
CA LEU A 243 20.51 -15.29 -3.44
C LEU A 243 19.75 -14.14 -2.79
N LYS A 244 18.44 -14.04 -3.07
CA LYS A 244 17.52 -13.16 -2.35
C LYS A 244 16.68 -14.01 -1.41
N THR A 245 16.53 -13.57 -0.19
CA THR A 245 15.72 -14.22 0.85
C THR A 245 14.77 -13.19 1.45
N GLU A 246 13.52 -13.55 1.55
CA GLU A 246 12.50 -12.78 2.27
C GLU A 246 11.86 -13.71 3.29
N ALA A 247 11.87 -13.35 4.58
CA ALA A 247 11.20 -14.08 5.64
C ALA A 247 10.20 -13.15 6.32
N ARG A 248 8.97 -13.62 6.49
CA ARG A 248 7.88 -12.87 7.11
C ARG A 248 7.32 -13.63 8.29
N TYR A 249 6.88 -12.88 9.28
CA TYR A 249 6.24 -13.45 10.46
C TYR A 249 5.14 -12.53 10.99
N LEU A 250 4.04 -13.14 11.44
CA LEU A 250 2.84 -12.45 11.92
C LEU A 250 2.21 -13.23 13.07
N GLY A 251 2.51 -12.84 14.30
CA GLY A 251 1.82 -13.31 15.50
C GLY A 251 0.84 -12.25 16.02
N ARG A 252 -0.01 -12.61 16.99
CA ARG A 252 -0.95 -11.63 17.60
C ARG A 252 -0.27 -10.37 18.13
N PRO A 253 0.88 -10.46 18.88
CA PRO A 253 1.54 -9.28 19.41
C PRO A 253 2.63 -8.73 18.49
N TYR A 254 3.06 -9.43 17.45
CA TYR A 254 4.20 -9.03 16.60
C TYR A 254 3.99 -9.30 15.13
N LEU A 255 4.66 -8.49 14.33
CA LEU A 255 4.78 -8.69 12.89
C LEU A 255 6.16 -8.20 12.42
N GLY A 256 6.64 -8.79 11.33
CA GLY A 256 7.86 -8.29 10.71
C GLY A 256 8.24 -8.99 9.43
N GLU A 257 9.23 -8.39 8.77
CA GLU A 257 9.80 -8.83 7.52
C GLU A 257 11.32 -8.68 7.58
N LEU A 258 12.04 -9.73 7.18
CA LEU A 258 13.48 -9.74 7.02
C LEU A 258 13.82 -10.04 5.56
N LYS A 259 14.53 -9.13 4.91
CA LYS A 259 15.10 -9.32 3.59
C LYS A 259 16.61 -9.42 3.68
N PHE A 260 17.16 -10.40 3.01
CA PHE A 260 18.59 -10.60 2.91
C PHE A 260 18.96 -10.93 1.46
N GLU A 261 19.90 -10.19 0.92
CA GLU A 261 20.44 -10.40 -0.42
C GLU A 261 21.94 -10.66 -0.33
N TYR A 262 22.42 -11.66 -1.05
CA TYR A 262 23.83 -12.01 -1.06
C TYR A 262 24.31 -12.36 -2.48
N LEU A 263 25.30 -11.63 -2.95
CA LEU A 263 26.02 -11.83 -4.21
C LEU A 263 27.47 -12.15 -3.85
N PRO A 264 27.89 -13.43 -3.86
CA PRO A 264 29.21 -13.85 -3.37
C PRO A 264 30.36 -13.32 -4.21
N ASP A 265 30.13 -13.11 -5.51
CA ASP A 265 31.13 -12.61 -6.45
C ASP A 265 30.43 -11.77 -7.53
N ASP A 266 30.49 -10.45 -7.38
CA ASP A 266 30.05 -9.52 -8.42
C ASP A 266 31.14 -9.39 -9.48
N ARG A 267 30.94 -9.99 -10.65
CA ARG A 267 31.88 -10.00 -11.77
C ARG A 267 32.33 -8.61 -12.25
N GLN A 268 31.62 -7.54 -11.89
CA GLN A 268 31.98 -6.18 -12.26
C GLN A 268 32.86 -5.49 -11.22
N THR A 269 32.64 -5.78 -9.94
CA THR A 269 33.41 -5.18 -8.83
C THR A 269 34.50 -6.12 -8.32
N GLY A 270 34.39 -7.43 -8.55
CA GLY A 270 35.30 -8.46 -8.02
C GLY A 270 35.20 -8.67 -6.52
N THR A 271 34.06 -8.27 -5.92
CA THR A 271 33.81 -8.34 -4.47
C THR A 271 32.47 -9.00 -4.17
N SER A 272 32.35 -9.54 -2.95
CA SER A 272 31.04 -9.96 -2.45
C SER A 272 30.18 -8.74 -2.09
N ARG A 273 28.88 -8.84 -2.31
CA ARG A 273 27.94 -7.77 -1.97
C ARG A 273 26.74 -8.33 -1.21
N GLU A 274 26.30 -7.59 -0.22
CA GLU A 274 25.17 -7.98 0.64
C GLU A 274 24.26 -6.81 0.95
N GLY A 275 22.97 -7.13 1.15
CA GLY A 275 21.96 -6.19 1.62
C GLY A 275 21.08 -6.83 2.68
N VAL A 276 20.76 -6.08 3.73
CA VAL A 276 19.88 -6.49 4.82
C VAL A 276 18.84 -5.42 5.05
N SER A 277 17.58 -5.81 5.15
CA SER A 277 16.48 -4.97 5.61
C SER A 277 15.63 -5.74 6.60
N TRP A 278 15.45 -5.21 7.80
CA TRP A 278 14.62 -5.82 8.83
C TRP A 278 13.64 -4.79 9.38
N GLN A 279 12.36 -5.08 9.21
CA GLN A 279 11.27 -4.33 9.78
C GLN A 279 10.55 -5.19 10.80
N HIS A 280 10.39 -4.68 12.01
CA HIS A 280 9.74 -5.39 13.09
C HIS A 280 8.87 -4.46 13.92
N ARG A 281 7.71 -4.94 14.32
CA ARG A 281 6.83 -4.30 15.30
C ARG A 281 6.33 -5.33 16.29
N HIS A 282 6.40 -4.97 17.59
CA HIS A 282 5.88 -5.78 18.68
C HIS A 282 5.00 -4.92 19.60
N ASN A 283 3.78 -5.37 19.81
CA ASN A 283 2.84 -4.76 20.74
C ASN A 283 2.87 -5.57 22.06
N PHE A 284 3.58 -5.05 23.05
CA PHE A 284 3.63 -5.64 24.38
C PHE A 284 2.38 -5.29 25.19
N PRO A 285 2.07 -6.03 26.26
CA PRO A 285 1.04 -5.63 27.22
C PRO A 285 1.28 -4.23 27.79
N ARG A 286 0.21 -3.56 28.24
CA ARG A 286 0.23 -2.22 28.84
C ARG A 286 0.66 -1.12 27.86
N ASP A 287 0.19 -1.21 26.61
CA ASP A 287 0.38 -0.19 25.56
C ASP A 287 1.86 0.18 25.30
N VAL A 288 2.74 -0.82 25.40
CA VAL A 288 4.14 -0.71 25.02
C VAL A 288 4.33 -1.26 23.61
N VAL A 289 4.93 -0.48 22.71
CA VAL A 289 5.20 -0.85 21.33
C VAL A 289 6.69 -0.72 21.04
N ALA A 290 7.33 -1.82 20.62
CA ALA A 290 8.67 -1.80 20.04
C ALA A 290 8.59 -1.79 18.51
N GLN A 291 9.44 -0.98 17.89
CA GLN A 291 9.62 -0.97 16.43
C GLN A 291 11.10 -0.98 16.10
N VAL A 292 11.45 -1.70 15.03
CA VAL A 292 12.79 -1.73 14.45
C VAL A 292 12.65 -1.52 12.94
N ASP A 293 13.48 -0.64 12.40
CA ASP A 293 13.69 -0.44 10.96
C ASP A 293 15.21 -0.38 10.71
N TYR A 294 15.78 -1.52 10.36
CA TYR A 294 17.21 -1.70 10.17
C TYR A 294 17.51 -1.99 8.72
N ASN A 295 18.31 -1.14 8.09
CA ASN A 295 18.70 -1.28 6.69
C ASN A 295 20.22 -1.10 6.57
N ARG A 296 20.87 -2.00 5.83
CA ARG A 296 22.31 -1.95 5.58
C ARG A 296 22.65 -2.58 4.24
N VAL A 297 23.62 -2.01 3.54
CA VAL A 297 24.23 -2.58 2.33
C VAL A 297 25.75 -2.58 2.43
N SER A 298 26.41 -3.40 1.62
CA SER A 298 27.85 -3.58 1.64
C SER A 298 28.64 -2.36 1.19
N ASP A 299 28.10 -1.58 0.27
CA ASP A 299 28.80 -0.49 -0.41
C ASP A 299 27.86 0.61 -0.92
N ASP A 300 28.46 1.77 -1.24
CA ASP A 300 27.73 2.98 -1.65
C ASP A 300 27.02 2.84 -3.02
N SER A 301 27.53 1.99 -3.90
CA SER A 301 26.94 1.79 -5.24
C SER A 301 25.90 0.67 -5.31
N TYR A 302 25.60 0.02 -4.18
CA TYR A 302 24.71 -1.15 -4.13
C TYR A 302 23.40 -0.93 -4.87
N PHE A 303 22.69 0.14 -4.56
CA PHE A 303 21.40 0.43 -5.21
C PHE A 303 21.55 0.97 -6.64
N VAL A 304 22.61 1.69 -6.96
CA VAL A 304 22.88 2.14 -8.33
C VAL A 304 23.02 0.94 -9.27
N ASP A 305 23.63 -0.12 -8.80
CA ASP A 305 23.95 -1.31 -9.56
C ASP A 305 22.87 -2.40 -9.53
N LEU A 306 22.25 -2.61 -8.38
CA LEU A 306 21.40 -3.79 -8.12
C LEU A 306 19.92 -3.46 -7.90
N ALA A 307 19.55 -2.18 -7.68
CA ALA A 307 18.15 -1.81 -7.49
C ALA A 307 17.31 -2.01 -8.75
N SER A 308 16.05 -2.34 -8.52
CA SER A 308 15.03 -2.49 -9.56
C SER A 308 14.06 -1.30 -9.64
N THR A 309 14.14 -0.34 -8.71
CA THR A 309 13.18 0.78 -8.61
C THR A 309 13.87 2.12 -8.33
N VAL A 310 13.27 3.22 -8.80
CA VAL A 310 13.70 4.60 -8.48
C VAL A 310 13.73 4.85 -6.99
N LYS A 311 12.76 4.35 -6.25
CA LYS A 311 12.69 4.56 -4.80
C LYS A 311 13.95 4.05 -4.11
N GLN A 312 14.46 2.89 -4.49
CA GLN A 312 15.70 2.33 -3.91
C GLN A 312 16.92 3.16 -4.31
N VAL A 313 17.02 3.56 -5.58
CA VAL A 313 18.14 4.36 -6.09
C VAL A 313 18.20 5.75 -5.46
N SER A 314 17.05 6.32 -5.11
CA SER A 314 16.95 7.67 -4.52
C SER A 314 17.28 7.71 -3.02
N VAL A 315 17.50 6.57 -2.36
CA VAL A 315 17.81 6.52 -0.94
C VAL A 315 19.30 6.74 -0.74
N SER A 316 19.65 7.89 -0.17
CA SER A 316 21.05 8.20 0.21
C SER A 316 21.36 7.86 1.67
N ASN A 317 20.37 7.82 2.55
CA ASN A 317 20.55 7.51 3.97
C ASN A 317 19.68 6.32 4.36
N LEU A 318 20.32 5.20 4.72
CA LEU A 318 19.66 4.00 5.19
C LEU A 318 19.46 4.07 6.70
N PRO A 319 18.21 4.09 7.20
CA PRO A 319 17.94 4.15 8.62
C PRO A 319 18.29 2.82 9.32
N GLN A 320 18.88 2.93 10.50
CA GLN A 320 19.08 1.86 11.47
C GLN A 320 18.43 2.35 12.77
N ASP A 321 17.13 2.15 12.88
CA ASP A 321 16.28 2.72 13.91
C ASP A 321 15.66 1.63 14.77
N ALA A 322 15.70 1.83 16.09
CA ALA A 322 14.96 1.00 17.02
C ALA A 322 14.37 1.90 18.12
N HIS A 323 13.08 1.76 18.39
CA HIS A 323 12.44 2.53 19.44
C HIS A 323 11.38 1.73 20.20
N LEU A 324 11.22 2.11 21.45
CA LEU A 324 10.21 1.62 22.38
C LEU A 324 9.30 2.78 22.76
N THR A 325 8.01 2.65 22.54
CA THR A 325 7.01 3.67 22.88
C THR A 325 6.02 3.09 23.88
N HIS A 326 5.77 3.82 24.98
CA HIS A 326 4.69 3.53 25.91
C HIS A 326 3.71 4.70 25.91
N SER A 327 2.42 4.40 25.78
CA SER A 327 1.34 5.39 25.84
C SER A 327 0.40 5.07 26.99
N GLY A 328 -0.09 6.11 27.65
CA GLY A 328 -0.98 5.96 28.79
C GLY A 328 -1.71 7.26 29.12
N SER A 329 -2.33 7.33 30.27
CA SER A 329 -2.98 8.55 30.75
C SER A 329 -2.82 8.74 32.26
N PHE A 330 -2.55 9.97 32.66
CA PHE A 330 -2.66 10.42 34.05
C PHE A 330 -4.06 11.06 34.24
N GLY A 331 -5.05 10.26 34.60
CA GLY A 331 -6.43 10.70 34.64
C GLY A 331 -6.95 11.06 33.23
N ARG A 332 -7.18 12.35 32.95
CA ARG A 332 -7.59 12.86 31.62
C ARG A 332 -6.42 13.30 30.73
N ALA A 333 -5.19 13.26 31.24
CA ALA A 333 -4.01 13.68 30.50
C ALA A 333 -3.37 12.50 29.78
N PRO A 334 -3.54 12.31 28.46
CA PRO A 334 -2.78 11.33 27.71
C PRO A 334 -1.29 11.68 27.73
N TYR A 335 -0.44 10.67 27.82
CA TYR A 335 0.99 10.83 27.70
C TYR A 335 1.61 9.76 26.78
N SER A 336 2.77 10.05 26.25
CA SER A 336 3.61 9.12 25.51
C SER A 336 5.06 9.27 25.96
N VAL A 337 5.74 8.14 26.15
CA VAL A 337 7.19 8.05 26.41
C VAL A 337 7.81 7.23 25.31
N GLN A 338 8.87 7.73 24.70
CA GLN A 338 9.62 7.01 23.68
C GLN A 338 11.11 7.02 24.01
N ALA A 339 11.73 5.83 23.96
CA ALA A 339 13.17 5.66 23.94
C ALA A 339 13.59 5.16 22.55
N ARG A 340 14.55 5.84 21.92
CA ARG A 340 14.99 5.58 20.56
C ARG A 340 16.51 5.52 20.46
N VAL A 341 16.98 4.65 19.57
CA VAL A 341 18.36 4.65 19.08
C VAL A 341 18.29 4.69 17.55
N GLN A 342 19.00 5.65 16.94
CA GLN A 342 18.97 5.84 15.50
C GLN A 342 20.37 6.11 14.97
N ARG A 343 20.75 5.35 13.95
CA ARG A 343 21.94 5.55 13.11
C ARG A 343 21.54 5.61 11.65
N PHE A 344 22.47 6.07 10.82
CA PHE A 344 22.33 6.07 9.36
C PHE A 344 23.56 5.50 8.70
N GLN A 345 23.39 4.65 7.71
CA GLN A 345 24.40 4.40 6.70
C GLN A 345 24.15 5.36 5.54
N THR A 346 25.05 6.30 5.32
CA THR A 346 24.96 7.26 4.22
C THR A 346 25.70 6.73 3.01
N LEU A 347 25.01 6.56 1.90
CA LEU A 347 25.58 6.14 0.63
C LEU A 347 26.10 7.36 -0.10
N GLN A 348 27.38 7.34 -0.45
CA GLN A 348 28.07 8.47 -1.08
C GLN A 348 28.11 8.34 -2.59
N ASP A 349 27.70 9.39 -3.31
CA ASP A 349 28.07 9.57 -4.71
C ASP A 349 29.39 10.37 -4.73
N PRO A 350 30.52 9.81 -5.25
CA PRO A 350 31.79 10.52 -5.29
C PRO A 350 31.74 11.88 -6.02
N LEU A 351 30.76 12.06 -6.92
CA LEU A 351 30.58 13.30 -7.70
C LEU A 351 29.65 14.31 -7.03
N ALA A 352 28.88 13.86 -6.04
CA ALA A 352 27.95 14.69 -5.28
C ALA A 352 27.93 14.23 -3.81
N PRO A 353 29.05 14.39 -3.07
CA PRO A 353 29.11 13.91 -1.69
C PRO A 353 28.15 14.70 -0.79
N ILE A 354 27.54 14.00 0.15
CA ILE A 354 26.59 14.56 1.11
C ILE A 354 27.11 14.41 2.53
N VAL A 355 26.77 15.39 3.39
CA VAL A 355 27.05 15.29 4.82
C VAL A 355 26.10 14.28 5.45
N PRO A 356 26.58 13.25 6.16
CA PRO A 356 25.74 12.33 6.89
C PRO A 356 24.86 13.04 7.93
N PRO A 357 23.64 12.57 8.19
CA PRO A 357 22.86 13.09 9.31
C PRO A 357 23.42 12.61 10.64
N TYR A 358 23.23 13.39 11.71
CA TYR A 358 23.60 13.00 13.06
C TYR A 358 22.91 11.70 13.49
N HIS A 359 23.65 10.85 14.16
CA HIS A 359 23.09 9.73 14.92
C HIS A 359 22.46 10.25 16.21
N ARG A 360 21.44 9.57 16.71
CA ARG A 360 20.74 9.90 17.96
C ARG A 360 20.78 8.68 18.89
N ILE A 361 21.68 8.72 19.91
CA ILE A 361 22.00 7.55 20.72
C ILE A 361 22.34 7.95 22.15
N PRO A 362 21.40 7.89 23.09
CA PRO A 362 19.95 7.67 22.93
C PRO A 362 19.17 8.95 22.63
N GLN A 363 17.93 8.81 22.23
CA GLN A 363 16.92 9.86 22.29
C GLN A 363 15.76 9.41 23.20
N LEU A 364 15.40 10.25 24.14
CA LEU A 364 14.27 10.04 25.06
C LEU A 364 13.28 11.18 24.85
N ASN A 365 12.05 10.84 24.53
CA ASN A 365 10.95 11.78 24.37
C ASN A 365 9.85 11.46 25.38
N PHE A 366 9.34 12.49 26.02
CA PHE A 366 8.10 12.45 26.80
C PHE A 366 7.17 13.55 26.28
N SER A 367 5.92 13.22 26.09
CA SER A 367 4.89 14.21 25.80
C SER A 367 3.64 13.94 26.61
N ALA A 368 3.07 15.00 27.19
CA ALA A 368 1.77 14.94 27.84
C ALA A 368 0.92 16.12 27.37
N ALA A 369 -0.36 15.89 27.20
CA ALA A 369 -1.33 16.93 26.85
C ALA A 369 -2.52 16.84 27.81
N TYR A 370 -3.08 17.96 28.16
CA TYR A 370 -4.30 18.04 28.95
C TYR A 370 -5.24 19.06 28.30
N ASN A 371 -6.28 18.56 27.67
CA ASN A 371 -7.32 19.40 27.10
C ASN A 371 -8.37 19.73 28.17
N ASP A 372 -8.93 20.92 28.09
CA ASP A 372 -9.96 21.42 29.02
C ASP A 372 -9.49 21.48 30.49
N LEU A 373 -8.20 21.85 30.70
CA LEU A 373 -7.64 22.11 32.02
C LEU A 373 -8.41 23.27 32.67
N ALA A 374 -8.93 23.05 33.89
CA ALA A 374 -9.80 24.00 34.59
C ALA A 374 -11.05 24.44 33.81
N GLY A 375 -11.52 23.63 32.86
CA GLY A 375 -12.72 23.91 32.07
C GLY A 375 -12.53 24.86 30.88
N ALA A 376 -11.28 25.21 30.52
CA ALA A 376 -11.03 26.21 29.48
C ALA A 376 -9.70 26.09 28.75
N PHE A 377 -8.63 25.58 29.37
CA PHE A 377 -7.29 25.64 28.82
C PHE A 377 -6.80 24.32 28.27
N ASP A 378 -6.08 24.37 27.18
CA ASP A 378 -5.31 23.26 26.66
C ASP A 378 -3.83 23.44 27.01
N ALA A 379 -3.25 22.46 27.70
CA ALA A 379 -1.87 22.46 28.12
C ALA A 379 -1.09 21.32 27.43
N ALA A 380 0.15 21.57 27.01
CA ALA A 380 1.03 20.53 26.51
C ALA A 380 2.44 20.65 27.10
N LEU A 381 3.07 19.52 27.39
CA LEU A 381 4.40 19.41 27.95
C LEU A 381 5.22 18.38 27.17
N PRO A 382 5.93 18.76 26.12
CA PRO A 382 6.95 17.93 25.49
C PRO A 382 8.29 18.07 26.24
N LEU A 383 8.97 16.95 26.49
CA LEU A 383 10.34 16.90 27.01
C LEU A 383 11.15 16.03 26.07
N GLU A 384 12.37 16.44 25.78
CA GLU A 384 13.32 15.66 24.97
C GLU A 384 14.70 15.67 25.63
N TYR A 385 15.35 14.51 25.63
CA TYR A 385 16.78 14.37 25.81
C TYR A 385 17.34 13.59 24.63
N VAL A 386 18.41 14.08 24.00
CA VAL A 386 19.05 13.41 22.87
C VAL A 386 20.56 13.59 22.92
N GLN A 387 21.29 12.48 22.70
CA GLN A 387 22.74 12.48 22.46
C GLN A 387 22.96 12.38 20.96
N PHE A 388 23.69 13.36 20.41
CA PHE A 388 24.08 13.45 19.01
C PHE A 388 25.53 12.97 18.84
N ASP A 389 25.73 12.08 17.88
CA ASP A 389 27.03 11.52 17.51
C ASP A 389 27.24 11.69 15.99
N HIS A 390 28.43 12.10 15.57
CA HIS A 390 28.76 12.36 14.16
C HIS A 390 30.26 12.17 13.91
N PRO A 391 30.68 11.53 12.78
CA PRO A 391 32.07 11.21 12.54
C PRO A 391 32.99 12.43 12.35
N THR A 392 32.47 13.59 12.00
CA THR A 392 33.28 14.78 11.60
C THR A 392 32.76 16.11 12.13
N LEU A 393 31.56 16.18 12.68
CA LEU A 393 30.97 17.41 13.21
C LEU A 393 30.93 17.39 14.74
N VAL A 394 30.58 18.55 15.33
CA VAL A 394 30.45 18.73 16.79
C VAL A 394 29.47 17.72 17.37
N GLU A 395 29.90 17.00 18.40
CA GLU A 395 29.06 16.08 19.16
C GLU A 395 28.56 16.74 20.46
N GLY A 396 27.47 16.20 20.99
CA GLY A 396 26.94 16.69 22.27
C GLY A 396 25.54 16.18 22.56
N SER A 397 25.02 16.60 23.72
CA SER A 397 23.66 16.31 24.09
C SER A 397 22.81 17.56 24.18
N ARG A 398 21.51 17.38 23.99
CA ARG A 398 20.48 18.41 24.16
C ARG A 398 19.37 17.88 25.09
N ALA A 399 19.06 18.64 26.12
CA ALA A 399 17.83 18.49 26.89
C ALA A 399 16.92 19.66 26.61
N SER A 400 15.68 19.44 26.20
CA SER A 400 14.81 20.52 25.76
C SER A 400 13.33 20.30 26.09
N THR A 401 12.60 21.42 26.21
CA THR A 401 11.16 21.44 26.41
C THR A 401 10.51 22.66 25.76
N THR A 402 9.24 22.54 25.42
CA THR A 402 8.42 23.66 24.93
C THR A 402 7.01 23.55 25.50
N PRO A 403 6.84 23.76 26.84
CA PRO A 403 5.50 23.78 27.45
C PRO A 403 4.65 24.89 26.84
N THR A 404 3.36 24.58 26.63
CA THR A 404 2.39 25.52 26.06
C THR A 404 1.09 25.52 26.85
N LEU A 405 0.43 26.67 26.88
CA LEU A 405 -0.92 26.85 27.39
C LEU A 405 -1.73 27.67 26.37
N ALA A 406 -2.84 27.11 25.92
CA ALA A 406 -3.76 27.74 24.97
C ALA A 406 -5.16 27.87 25.59
N LEU A 407 -5.89 28.90 25.17
CA LEU A 407 -7.31 29.11 25.54
C LEU A 407 -8.15 29.07 24.26
N PRO A 408 -8.65 27.90 23.82
CA PRO A 408 -9.47 27.80 22.61
C PRO A 408 -10.90 28.26 22.87
N LEU A 409 -11.24 29.44 22.39
CA LEU A 409 -12.61 29.96 22.39
C LEU A 409 -13.23 29.65 21.03
N LEU A 410 -14.19 28.74 21.02
CA LEU A 410 -14.77 28.19 19.80
C LEU A 410 -16.28 28.44 19.72
N ALA A 411 -16.77 28.84 18.56
CA ALA A 411 -18.18 28.90 18.21
C ALA A 411 -18.39 28.48 16.75
N PRO A 412 -19.60 28.16 16.30
CA PRO A 412 -19.82 27.64 14.93
C PRO A 412 -19.28 28.53 13.80
N GLY A 413 -19.29 29.85 13.98
CA GLY A 413 -18.85 30.80 12.95
C GLY A 413 -17.51 31.49 13.22
N TRP A 414 -16.83 31.18 14.34
CA TRP A 414 -15.55 31.80 14.66
C TRP A 414 -14.73 30.98 15.67
N PHE A 415 -13.44 31.24 15.68
CA PHE A 415 -12.53 30.78 16.72
C PHE A 415 -11.54 31.89 17.10
N PHE A 416 -11.09 31.84 18.36
CA PHE A 416 -10.10 32.75 18.91
C PHE A 416 -9.26 31.99 19.93
N THR A 417 -7.98 31.74 19.62
CA THR A 417 -7.11 30.90 20.41
C THR A 417 -5.80 31.61 20.74
N PRO A 418 -5.75 32.37 21.84
CA PRO A 418 -4.48 32.83 22.39
C PRO A 418 -3.68 31.66 22.95
N LYS A 419 -2.37 31.65 22.73
CA LYS A 419 -1.44 30.64 23.20
C LYS A 419 -0.16 31.29 23.70
N ILE A 420 0.38 30.79 24.80
CA ILE A 420 1.67 31.16 25.34
C ILE A 420 2.54 29.93 25.53
N GLY A 421 3.84 30.10 25.47
CA GLY A 421 4.78 29.00 25.67
C GLY A 421 6.16 29.49 26.07
N LEU A 422 6.99 28.54 26.44
CA LEU A 422 8.41 28.78 26.77
C LEU A 422 9.23 27.72 26.03
N ARG A 423 10.17 28.13 25.20
CA ARG A 423 11.21 27.24 24.69
C ARG A 423 12.40 27.28 25.65
N TYR A 424 12.74 26.11 26.22
CA TYR A 424 13.98 25.92 26.98
C TYR A 424 14.80 24.78 26.37
N ALA A 425 16.10 24.99 26.21
CA ALA A 425 17.05 23.99 25.78
C ALA A 425 18.40 24.21 26.48
N SER A 426 19.00 23.12 26.94
CA SER A 426 20.36 23.10 27.52
C SER A 426 21.20 22.09 26.74
N TYR A 427 22.42 22.46 26.44
CA TYR A 427 23.36 21.65 25.63
C TYR A 427 24.59 21.31 26.45
N SER A 428 25.19 20.15 26.16
CA SER A 428 26.53 19.79 26.64
C SER A 428 27.34 19.35 25.41
N LEU A 429 28.37 20.11 25.05
CA LEU A 429 29.18 19.91 23.84
C LEU A 429 30.53 19.27 24.19
N SER A 430 30.97 18.32 23.38
CA SER A 430 32.14 17.47 23.67
C SER A 430 33.49 17.98 23.14
N LEU A 431 33.51 19.06 22.31
CA LEU A 431 34.70 19.48 21.56
C LEU A 431 35.67 20.42 22.28
N ASP A 432 35.29 20.98 23.44
CA ASP A 432 36.11 21.94 24.16
C ASP A 432 36.35 21.53 25.61
N GLU A 433 37.59 21.61 26.07
CA GLU A 433 37.86 21.60 27.51
C GLU A 433 38.11 23.03 28.01
N PRO A 434 37.27 23.57 28.88
CA PRO A 434 36.08 22.95 29.50
C PRO A 434 34.89 22.84 28.54
N ALA A 435 34.06 21.78 28.74
CA ALA A 435 32.85 21.53 27.93
C ALA A 435 31.94 22.77 27.93
N ARG A 436 31.50 23.21 26.74
CA ARG A 436 30.55 24.30 26.63
C ARG A 436 29.13 23.82 26.88
N THR A 437 28.41 24.57 27.69
CA THR A 437 27.02 24.31 28.05
C THR A 437 26.11 25.47 27.71
N PRO A 438 25.89 25.78 26.41
CA PRO A 438 24.99 26.88 26.05
C PRO A 438 23.54 26.54 26.44
N GLU A 439 22.81 27.56 26.86
CA GLU A 439 21.40 27.46 27.23
C GLU A 439 20.57 28.45 26.41
N LEU A 440 19.34 28.06 26.12
CA LEU A 440 18.33 28.86 25.44
C LEU A 440 17.07 28.93 26.28
N SER A 441 16.57 30.12 26.54
CA SER A 441 15.28 30.35 27.19
C SER A 441 14.54 31.46 26.47
N VAL A 442 13.43 31.13 25.81
CA VAL A 442 12.63 32.04 24.97
C VAL A 442 11.16 31.93 25.34
N PRO A 443 10.58 32.87 26.06
CA PRO A 443 9.13 32.98 26.18
C PRO A 443 8.54 33.47 24.86
N TRP A 444 7.34 33.00 24.55
CA TRP A 444 6.66 33.40 23.32
C TRP A 444 5.13 33.37 23.47
N GLY A 445 4.45 34.08 22.58
CA GLY A 445 3.00 34.08 22.53
C GLY A 445 2.50 34.14 21.09
N SER A 446 1.33 33.55 20.87
CA SER A 446 0.63 33.64 19.59
C SER A 446 -0.88 33.79 19.80
N LEU A 447 -1.52 34.30 18.76
CA LEU A 447 -2.97 34.42 18.67
C LEU A 447 -3.43 33.90 17.31
N ASP A 448 -4.28 32.92 17.30
CA ASP A 448 -4.90 32.38 16.09
C ASP A 448 -6.41 32.66 16.13
N SER A 449 -6.94 33.31 15.11
CA SER A 449 -8.34 33.68 15.06
C SER A 449 -8.88 33.57 13.63
N GLY A 450 -10.10 33.13 13.51
CA GLY A 450 -10.78 33.03 12.22
C GLY A 450 -12.27 33.15 12.31
N LEU A 451 -12.87 33.54 11.18
CA LEU A 451 -14.30 33.61 10.97
C LEU A 451 -14.69 32.65 9.87
N VAL A 452 -15.91 32.13 9.92
CA VAL A 452 -16.49 31.29 8.88
C VAL A 452 -17.83 31.88 8.47
N PHE A 453 -17.90 32.35 7.24
CA PHE A 453 -19.14 32.81 6.63
C PHE A 453 -19.60 31.77 5.62
N GLU A 454 -20.88 31.52 5.58
CA GLU A 454 -21.52 30.57 4.67
C GLU A 454 -22.63 31.24 3.90
N ARG A 455 -22.79 30.83 2.65
CA ARG A 455 -23.97 31.21 1.83
C ARG A 455 -24.36 30.09 0.89
N ASP A 456 -25.64 30.05 0.53
CA ASP A 456 -26.10 29.19 -0.54
C ASP A 456 -25.43 29.58 -1.86
N SER A 457 -25.08 28.58 -2.64
CA SER A 457 -24.44 28.71 -3.94
C SER A 457 -25.20 27.88 -4.97
N VAL A 458 -25.19 28.32 -6.21
CA VAL A 458 -25.71 27.52 -7.34
C VAL A 458 -24.62 27.02 -8.26
N PHE A 459 -23.34 27.25 -7.92
CA PHE A 459 -22.20 26.96 -8.78
C PHE A 459 -22.06 25.47 -9.11
N PHE A 460 -22.31 24.60 -8.14
CA PHE A 460 -22.34 23.14 -8.32
C PHE A 460 -23.76 22.56 -8.27
N GLY A 461 -24.77 23.38 -8.58
CA GLY A 461 -26.18 23.00 -8.57
C GLY A 461 -26.92 23.39 -7.27
N PRO A 462 -28.23 23.10 -7.19
CA PRO A 462 -29.03 23.40 -6.02
C PRO A 462 -28.52 22.70 -4.76
N GLY A 463 -28.52 23.40 -3.62
CA GLY A 463 -28.03 22.86 -2.34
C GLY A 463 -26.52 22.93 -2.16
N SER A 464 -25.76 23.50 -3.11
CA SER A 464 -24.34 23.76 -2.92
C SER A 464 -24.12 24.96 -1.97
N THR A 465 -23.00 24.95 -1.24
CA THR A 465 -22.65 25.97 -0.26
C THR A 465 -21.30 26.61 -0.60
N GLN A 466 -21.19 27.92 -0.44
CA GLN A 466 -19.89 28.61 -0.48
C GLN A 466 -19.52 29.10 0.91
N THR A 467 -18.27 28.79 1.34
CA THR A 467 -17.70 29.38 2.54
C THR A 467 -16.73 30.52 2.20
N LEU A 468 -16.57 31.46 3.14
CA LEU A 468 -15.51 32.46 3.15
C LEU A 468 -14.91 32.49 4.55
N GLU A 469 -13.60 32.19 4.64
CA GLU A 469 -12.90 31.92 5.88
C GLU A 469 -11.67 32.83 6.03
N PRO A 470 -11.82 34.08 6.49
CA PRO A 470 -10.70 34.91 6.87
C PRO A 470 -10.04 34.37 8.15
N ARG A 471 -8.71 34.34 8.17
CA ARG A 471 -7.89 33.91 9.31
C ARG A 471 -6.79 34.89 9.59
N LEU A 472 -6.59 35.19 10.86
CA LEU A 472 -5.55 36.03 11.38
C LEU A 472 -4.68 35.23 12.34
N PHE A 473 -3.37 35.30 12.17
CA PHE A 473 -2.41 34.69 13.09
C PHE A 473 -1.32 35.73 13.44
N TYR A 474 -1.18 35.98 14.71
CA TYR A 474 -0.11 36.85 15.23
C TYR A 474 0.85 36.05 16.10
N ALA A 475 2.16 36.25 15.95
CA ALA A 475 3.17 35.64 16.79
C ALA A 475 4.20 36.65 17.24
N TYR A 476 4.53 36.57 18.53
CA TYR A 476 5.60 37.35 19.14
C TYR A 476 6.59 36.44 19.87
N ILE A 477 7.86 36.50 19.45
CA ILE A 477 8.98 35.74 19.98
C ILE A 477 10.16 36.70 20.11
N PRO A 478 10.60 37.06 21.33
CA PRO A 478 11.73 38.00 21.50
C PRO A 478 13.03 37.34 21.03
N PHE A 479 13.91 38.14 20.50
CA PHE A 479 15.25 37.73 20.12
C PHE A 479 16.04 37.18 21.28
N ARG A 480 16.75 36.08 21.05
CA ARG A 480 17.82 35.54 21.90
C ARG A 480 18.96 35.13 21.00
N ASN A 481 20.20 35.50 21.40
CA ASN A 481 21.38 35.05 20.66
C ASN A 481 21.55 33.54 20.76
N GLN A 482 21.72 32.86 19.63
CA GLN A 482 21.84 31.40 19.49
C GLN A 482 23.09 30.98 18.73
N ASP A 483 24.04 31.94 18.50
CA ASP A 483 25.24 31.68 17.68
C ASP A 483 26.18 30.65 18.28
N ALA A 484 26.18 30.51 19.62
CA ALA A 484 26.95 29.46 20.32
C ALA A 484 26.33 28.08 20.27
N ILE A 485 25.10 27.92 19.79
CA ILE A 485 24.36 26.65 19.71
C ILE A 485 24.66 25.98 18.37
N PRO A 486 25.15 24.73 18.35
CA PRO A 486 25.40 24.00 17.12
C PRO A 486 24.09 23.65 16.37
N LEU A 487 24.24 23.15 15.15
CA LEU A 487 23.15 22.59 14.37
C LEU A 487 23.25 21.07 14.37
N PHE A 488 22.40 20.42 15.12
CA PHE A 488 22.29 18.95 15.13
C PHE A 488 21.21 18.44 14.18
N ASP A 489 19.98 18.97 14.31
CA ASP A 489 18.81 18.48 13.58
C ASP A 489 17.90 19.61 13.04
N THR A 490 18.39 20.83 13.05
CA THR A 490 17.58 21.98 12.66
C THR A 490 17.80 22.36 11.19
N ALA A 491 16.71 22.66 10.53
CA ALA A 491 16.67 23.22 9.19
C ALA A 491 15.61 24.34 9.10
N LEU A 492 15.73 25.20 8.11
CA LEU A 492 14.66 26.14 7.77
C LEU A 492 13.50 25.37 7.17
N ALA A 493 12.30 25.55 7.71
CA ALA A 493 11.11 24.91 7.16
C ALA A 493 10.77 25.47 5.77
N ASP A 494 10.25 24.59 4.90
CA ASP A 494 9.71 25.02 3.61
C ASP A 494 8.57 26.02 3.82
N PHE A 495 8.66 27.20 3.17
CA PHE A 495 7.65 28.22 3.27
C PHE A 495 6.38 27.80 2.51
N THR A 496 5.42 27.27 3.24
CA THR A 496 4.13 26.75 2.75
C THR A 496 2.97 27.50 3.39
N TYR A 497 1.76 27.29 2.90
CA TYR A 497 0.56 27.88 3.50
C TYR A 497 0.40 27.49 4.99
N ALA A 498 0.74 26.26 5.36
CA ALA A 498 0.72 25.82 6.76
C ALA A 498 1.74 26.59 7.63
N GLN A 499 2.91 26.88 7.08
CA GLN A 499 3.96 27.65 7.76
C GLN A 499 3.58 29.09 8.05
N LEU A 500 2.60 29.65 7.37
CA LEU A 500 2.07 30.98 7.68
C LEU A 500 1.49 31.07 9.10
N PHE A 501 1.03 29.93 9.66
CA PHE A 501 0.34 29.82 10.96
C PHE A 501 1.16 29.08 12.01
N THR A 502 2.49 29.10 11.88
CA THR A 502 3.39 28.51 12.86
C THR A 502 4.20 29.60 13.56
N GLU A 503 4.51 29.37 14.82
CA GLU A 503 5.31 30.28 15.63
C GLU A 503 6.77 30.29 15.18
N ASN A 504 7.36 29.06 15.04
CA ASN A 504 8.77 28.91 14.67
C ASN A 504 8.91 28.62 13.17
N ARG A 505 9.83 29.34 12.50
CA ARG A 505 10.17 29.10 11.09
C ARG A 505 11.16 27.96 10.87
N PHE A 506 11.77 27.44 11.94
CA PHE A 506 12.69 26.31 11.89
C PHE A 506 11.98 25.02 12.27
N VAL A 507 12.41 23.92 11.66
CA VAL A 507 12.14 22.55 12.11
C VAL A 507 13.33 22.04 12.90
N GLY A 508 13.15 21.02 13.75
CA GLY A 508 14.18 20.54 14.66
C GLY A 508 14.22 21.31 15.98
N GLY A 509 15.28 21.13 16.74
CA GLY A 509 15.33 21.58 18.14
C GLY A 509 16.35 22.68 18.46
N ASP A 510 17.27 23.04 17.56
CA ASP A 510 18.43 23.89 17.89
C ASP A 510 18.18 25.37 17.67
N ARG A 511 17.21 25.74 16.86
CA ARG A 511 16.85 27.12 16.59
C ARG A 511 15.39 27.38 16.91
N PHE A 512 15.17 28.54 17.56
CA PHE A 512 13.84 29.09 17.78
C PHE A 512 13.86 30.54 17.30
N GLY A 513 13.22 30.79 16.15
CA GLY A 513 13.31 32.05 15.44
C GLY A 513 12.61 33.17 16.19
N ASP A 514 13.25 34.33 16.28
CA ASP A 514 12.59 35.57 16.70
C ASP A 514 11.49 35.97 15.71
N ALA A 515 10.39 36.51 16.24
CA ALA A 515 9.23 36.88 15.44
C ALA A 515 8.43 38.00 16.10
N ASN A 516 8.05 38.99 15.30
CA ASN A 516 7.00 39.94 15.58
C ASN A 516 6.23 40.08 14.26
N GLN A 517 5.19 39.25 14.10
CA GLN A 517 4.62 39.06 12.78
C GLN A 517 3.11 38.83 12.82
N LEU A 518 2.44 39.31 11.77
CA LEU A 518 1.02 39.15 11.54
C LEU A 518 0.79 38.43 10.21
N THR A 519 0.07 37.32 10.22
CA THR A 519 -0.40 36.65 9.02
C THR A 519 -1.88 36.90 8.81
N LEU A 520 -2.25 37.27 7.60
CA LEU A 520 -3.64 37.28 7.14
C LEU A 520 -3.80 36.28 6.00
N ALA A 521 -4.87 35.53 6.06
CA ALA A 521 -5.23 34.60 4.99
C ALA A 521 -6.73 34.58 4.75
N LEU A 522 -7.11 34.22 3.54
CA LEU A 522 -8.46 34.07 3.12
C LEU A 522 -8.61 32.74 2.39
N THR A 523 -9.55 31.91 2.84
CA THR A 523 -9.93 30.69 2.18
C THR A 523 -11.38 30.79 1.72
N THR A 524 -11.69 30.31 0.52
CA THR A 524 -13.08 30.08 0.08
C THR A 524 -13.20 28.66 -0.40
N ARG A 525 -14.31 28.00 -0.05
CA ARG A 525 -14.64 26.65 -0.51
C ARG A 525 -16.01 26.67 -1.17
N LEU A 526 -16.12 25.90 -2.22
CA LEU A 526 -17.39 25.58 -2.86
C LEU A 526 -17.69 24.10 -2.61
N LEU A 527 -18.74 23.83 -1.87
CA LEU A 527 -19.15 22.50 -1.47
C LEU A 527 -20.34 22.05 -2.31
N TYR A 528 -20.37 20.80 -2.72
CA TYR A 528 -21.55 20.15 -3.29
C TYR A 528 -22.66 20.00 -2.25
N ALA A 529 -23.86 19.65 -2.68
CA ALA A 529 -25.02 19.43 -1.80
C ALA A 529 -24.80 18.31 -0.75
N ASP A 530 -23.91 17.37 -1.02
CA ASP A 530 -23.51 16.29 -0.12
C ASP A 530 -22.40 16.68 0.85
N GLY A 531 -21.97 17.96 0.83
CA GLY A 531 -20.87 18.49 1.65
C GLY A 531 -19.46 18.19 1.12
N GLN A 532 -19.32 17.48 0.01
CA GLN A 532 -17.98 17.25 -0.60
C GLN A 532 -17.43 18.57 -1.16
N GLU A 533 -16.10 18.75 -0.98
CA GLU A 533 -15.42 19.93 -1.51
C GLU A 533 -15.20 19.80 -3.02
N GLY A 534 -15.80 20.70 -3.78
CA GLY A 534 -15.66 20.81 -5.22
C GLY A 534 -14.51 21.73 -5.64
N LEU A 535 -14.36 22.88 -4.95
CA LEU A 535 -13.30 23.85 -5.19
C LEU A 535 -12.85 24.48 -3.88
N ARG A 536 -11.54 24.67 -3.73
CA ARG A 536 -10.92 25.47 -2.68
C ARG A 536 -9.95 26.47 -3.30
N ALA A 537 -10.01 27.70 -2.86
CA ALA A 537 -9.02 28.71 -3.16
C ALA A 537 -8.52 29.34 -1.85
N THR A 538 -7.21 29.53 -1.75
CA THR A 538 -6.57 30.13 -0.58
C THR A 538 -5.57 31.18 -1.02
N VAL A 539 -5.45 32.26 -0.25
CA VAL A 539 -4.38 33.24 -0.37
C VAL A 539 -3.95 33.66 1.02
N GLY A 540 -2.67 33.84 1.22
CA GLY A 540 -2.15 34.32 2.50
C GLY A 540 -0.84 35.01 2.34
N GLN A 541 -0.59 35.96 3.27
CA GLN A 541 0.66 36.74 3.36
C GLN A 541 0.95 37.02 4.82
N ARG A 542 2.23 37.19 5.15
CA ARG A 542 2.72 37.55 6.47
C ARG A 542 3.42 38.90 6.40
N TRP A 543 3.15 39.77 7.37
CA TRP A 543 3.83 41.03 7.60
C TRP A 543 4.71 40.92 8.83
N TYR A 544 5.88 41.51 8.76
CA TYR A 544 6.88 41.48 9.80
C TYR A 544 7.09 42.92 10.34
N PHE A 545 7.05 43.07 11.64
CA PHE A 545 7.22 44.37 12.31
C PHE A 545 8.64 44.58 12.78
N GLU A 546 9.49 43.57 12.76
CA GLU A 546 10.90 43.59 13.09
C GLU A 546 11.71 42.73 12.11
N ASP A 547 12.97 43.09 11.90
CA ASP A 547 13.92 42.29 11.14
C ASP A 547 14.25 41.00 11.87
N GLU A 548 14.45 39.90 11.14
CA GLU A 548 14.94 38.63 11.70
C GLU A 548 16.39 38.76 12.12
N ARG A 549 16.72 38.25 13.30
CA ARG A 549 18.08 38.27 13.86
C ARG A 549 18.62 36.88 14.16
N VAL A 550 17.78 35.84 14.20
CA VAL A 550 18.18 34.44 14.37
C VAL A 550 18.29 33.78 13.02
N GLY A 551 19.49 33.49 12.54
CA GLY A 551 19.75 32.71 11.32
C GLY A 551 19.88 31.21 11.60
N LEU A 552 19.89 30.40 10.54
CA LEU A 552 20.22 28.97 10.67
C LEU A 552 21.68 28.83 11.16
N THR A 553 22.60 29.56 10.55
CA THR A 553 23.99 29.75 10.99
C THR A 553 24.26 31.23 11.23
N PRO A 554 25.32 31.60 11.95
CA PRO A 554 25.67 33.02 12.15
C PRO A 554 25.90 33.80 10.86
N THR A 555 26.22 33.10 9.76
CA THR A 555 26.47 33.71 8.44
C THR A 555 25.29 33.56 7.48
N SER A 556 24.18 32.96 7.90
CA SER A 556 22.98 32.84 7.06
C SER A 556 22.41 34.22 6.72
N PRO A 557 21.94 34.42 5.48
CA PRO A 557 21.25 35.68 5.13
C PRO A 557 19.97 35.79 5.97
N LEU A 558 19.81 36.95 6.59
CA LEU A 558 18.64 37.29 7.39
C LEU A 558 17.64 38.07 6.54
N ARG A 559 16.38 37.87 6.78
CA ARG A 559 15.32 38.62 6.13
C ARG A 559 15.20 40.00 6.76
N THR A 560 15.23 41.02 5.91
CA THR A 560 14.99 42.44 6.27
C THR A 560 13.71 43.00 5.62
N ALA A 561 13.04 42.19 4.81
CA ALA A 561 11.79 42.57 4.17
C ALA A 561 10.64 42.58 5.18
N ASN A 562 9.76 43.58 5.10
CA ASN A 562 8.61 43.74 6.02
C ASN A 562 7.41 42.84 5.62
N GLU A 563 7.48 42.16 4.52
CA GLU A 563 6.42 41.25 4.08
C GLU A 563 7.02 39.97 3.49
N SER A 564 6.28 38.88 3.63
CA SER A 564 6.61 37.59 2.98
C SER A 564 6.15 37.57 1.53
N ASP A 565 6.59 36.59 0.81
CA ASP A 565 5.95 36.21 -0.45
C ASP A 565 4.45 35.93 -0.24
N ILE A 566 3.65 36.19 -1.26
CA ILE A 566 2.25 35.83 -1.29
C ILE A 566 2.17 34.33 -1.64
N LEU A 567 1.47 33.60 -0.81
CA LEU A 567 1.13 32.20 -1.07
C LEU A 567 -0.31 32.10 -1.54
N ALA A 568 -0.54 31.49 -2.69
CA ALA A 568 -1.87 31.26 -3.22
C ALA A 568 -2.00 29.82 -3.69
N SER A 569 -3.18 29.23 -3.48
CA SER A 569 -3.50 27.93 -4.04
C SER A 569 -4.94 27.85 -4.50
N VAL A 570 -5.16 27.07 -5.56
CA VAL A 570 -6.49 26.72 -6.06
C VAL A 570 -6.45 25.23 -6.37
N GLY A 571 -7.42 24.49 -5.86
CA GLY A 571 -7.56 23.07 -6.13
C GLY A 571 -9.00 22.61 -6.05
N GLY A 572 -9.32 21.55 -6.75
CA GLY A 572 -10.68 21.06 -6.74
C GLY A 572 -10.94 19.84 -7.60
N ARG A 573 -12.22 19.44 -7.60
CA ARG A 573 -12.75 18.36 -8.43
C ARG A 573 -13.86 18.92 -9.31
N PHE A 574 -13.81 18.59 -10.58
CA PHE A 574 -14.80 19.06 -11.55
C PHE A 574 -15.34 17.91 -12.38
N GLY A 575 -16.68 17.84 -12.53
CA GLY A 575 -17.36 16.84 -13.35
C GLY A 575 -17.11 15.38 -12.92
N GLY A 576 -16.71 15.15 -11.67
CA GLY A 576 -16.43 13.80 -11.12
C GLY A 576 -15.14 13.12 -11.66
N HIS A 577 -14.54 13.65 -12.71
CA HIS A 577 -13.44 13.01 -13.44
C HIS A 577 -12.13 13.79 -13.40
N TRP A 578 -12.20 15.10 -13.19
CA TRP A 578 -11.06 15.97 -13.15
C TRP A 578 -10.70 16.34 -11.71
N THR A 579 -9.41 16.25 -11.40
CA THR A 579 -8.83 16.85 -10.20
C THR A 579 -7.69 17.77 -10.63
N PHE A 580 -7.59 18.92 -10.01
CA PHE A 580 -6.50 19.84 -10.26
C PHE A 580 -6.06 20.51 -8.97
N ASP A 581 -4.80 20.88 -8.90
CA ASP A 581 -4.20 21.69 -7.86
C ASP A 581 -3.15 22.63 -8.48
N VAL A 582 -3.14 23.84 -8.01
CA VAL A 582 -2.15 24.85 -8.35
C VAL A 582 -1.76 25.58 -7.08
N THR A 583 -0.46 25.61 -6.77
CA THR A 583 0.09 26.40 -5.69
C THR A 583 1.17 27.31 -6.23
N THR A 584 1.22 28.53 -5.76
CA THR A 584 2.23 29.51 -6.17
C THR A 584 2.75 30.32 -4.98
N GLN A 585 4.02 30.65 -5.05
CA GLN A 585 4.71 31.58 -4.17
C GLN A 585 5.23 32.73 -5.01
N TYR A 586 4.72 33.92 -4.76
CA TYR A 586 5.04 35.12 -5.51
C TYR A 586 5.71 36.16 -4.63
N ASN A 587 6.96 36.54 -4.99
CA ASN A 587 7.69 37.61 -4.34
C ASN A 587 7.25 38.93 -4.92
N ARG A 588 6.58 39.76 -4.10
CA ARG A 588 6.02 41.04 -4.52
C ARG A 588 7.09 42.11 -4.72
N GLN A 589 8.16 42.11 -3.91
CA GLN A 589 9.24 43.09 -3.99
C GLN A 589 10.07 42.89 -5.25
N LEU A 590 10.40 41.63 -5.58
CA LEU A 590 11.15 41.24 -6.77
C LEU A 590 10.25 41.06 -7.99
N GLN A 591 8.93 41.19 -7.84
CA GLN A 591 7.91 41.00 -8.89
C GLN A 591 8.10 39.71 -9.69
N ARG A 592 8.40 38.60 -8.99
CA ARG A 592 8.69 37.32 -9.63
C ARG A 592 8.10 36.15 -8.86
N VAL A 593 7.91 35.06 -9.59
CA VAL A 593 7.49 33.79 -9.03
C VAL A 593 8.72 33.05 -8.49
N GLU A 594 8.64 32.58 -7.24
CA GLU A 594 9.69 31.80 -6.58
C GLU A 594 9.40 30.31 -6.68
N ARG A 595 8.13 29.93 -6.57
CA ARG A 595 7.71 28.52 -6.63
C ARG A 595 6.35 28.40 -7.32
N VAL A 596 6.21 27.35 -8.14
CA VAL A 596 4.92 26.89 -8.70
C VAL A 596 4.86 25.36 -8.60
N SER A 597 3.74 24.84 -8.16
CA SER A 597 3.39 23.43 -8.30
C SER A 597 2.00 23.33 -8.91
N THR A 598 1.88 22.60 -9.99
CA THR A 598 0.61 22.39 -10.69
C THR A 598 0.41 20.92 -10.93
N GLY A 599 -0.76 20.39 -10.61
CA GLY A 599 -1.17 19.03 -10.87
C GLY A 599 -2.55 18.98 -11.54
N VAL A 600 -2.71 18.15 -12.54
CA VAL A 600 -4.00 17.85 -13.19
C VAL A 600 -4.10 16.36 -13.39
N SER A 601 -5.21 15.77 -12.99
CA SER A 601 -5.54 14.37 -13.25
C SER A 601 -6.93 14.25 -13.87
N TYR A 602 -7.03 13.47 -14.93
CA TYR A 602 -8.27 13.13 -15.59
C TYR A 602 -8.52 11.64 -15.51
N ARG A 603 -9.58 11.23 -14.84
CA ARG A 603 -9.93 9.82 -14.59
C ARG A 603 -11.43 9.58 -14.82
N PRO A 604 -11.85 9.40 -16.08
CA PRO A 604 -13.29 9.19 -16.38
C PRO A 604 -13.78 7.79 -16.01
N GLU A 605 -12.94 6.76 -16.10
CA GLU A 605 -13.31 5.36 -15.91
C GLU A 605 -12.07 4.56 -15.42
N PRO A 606 -12.26 3.35 -14.85
CA PRO A 606 -11.15 2.44 -14.60
C PRO A 606 -10.31 2.20 -15.87
N ALA A 607 -8.99 2.09 -15.72
CA ALA A 607 -8.01 1.94 -16.80
C ALA A 607 -7.99 3.11 -17.84
N LYS A 608 -8.57 4.27 -17.46
CA LYS A 608 -8.44 5.54 -18.19
C LYS A 608 -7.96 6.61 -17.23
N VAL A 609 -6.69 6.92 -17.26
CA VAL A 609 -6.10 7.98 -16.44
C VAL A 609 -5.04 8.73 -17.22
N LEU A 610 -5.06 10.05 -17.11
CA LEU A 610 -4.02 10.95 -17.58
C LEU A 610 -3.67 11.90 -16.45
N ASN A 611 -2.38 12.03 -16.15
CA ASN A 611 -1.86 12.95 -15.16
C ASN A 611 -0.83 13.85 -15.81
N ALA A 612 -0.83 15.12 -15.45
CA ALA A 612 0.21 16.07 -15.82
C ALA A 612 0.55 16.91 -14.58
N SER A 613 1.83 17.12 -14.32
CA SER A 613 2.29 18.01 -13.27
C SER A 613 3.51 18.81 -13.72
N TYR A 614 3.60 20.03 -13.21
CA TYR A 614 4.74 20.90 -13.39
C TYR A 614 5.18 21.44 -12.04
N ARG A 615 6.49 21.39 -11.77
CA ARG A 615 7.10 21.89 -10.54
C ARG A 615 8.25 22.82 -10.89
N PHE A 616 8.18 24.00 -10.33
CA PHE A 616 9.21 25.03 -10.46
C PHE A 616 9.58 25.56 -9.08
N GLN A 617 10.83 25.61 -8.79
CA GLN A 617 11.41 26.35 -7.66
C GLN A 617 12.69 27.01 -8.15
N ARG A 618 12.72 28.32 -8.06
CA ARG A 618 13.82 29.12 -8.60
C ARG A 618 15.17 28.63 -8.09
N GLU A 619 16.12 28.47 -9.02
CA GLU A 619 17.49 28.00 -8.78
C GLU A 619 17.62 26.59 -8.17
N VAL A 620 16.52 25.92 -7.88
CA VAL A 620 16.51 24.59 -7.25
C VAL A 620 16.05 23.51 -8.22
N LEU A 621 14.87 23.65 -8.81
CA LEU A 621 14.31 22.65 -9.71
C LEU A 621 13.34 23.27 -10.72
N GLU A 622 13.29 22.67 -11.90
CA GLU A 622 12.24 22.91 -12.88
C GLU A 622 12.00 21.58 -13.62
N GLN A 623 10.81 21.02 -13.46
CA GLN A 623 10.50 19.70 -14.01
C GLN A 623 9.03 19.58 -14.36
N PHE A 624 8.75 18.75 -15.37
CA PHE A 624 7.40 18.30 -15.67
C PHE A 624 7.31 16.78 -15.67
N ASP A 625 6.13 16.27 -15.34
CA ASP A 625 5.83 14.84 -15.26
C ASP A 625 4.47 14.60 -15.90
N ILE A 626 4.43 13.74 -16.90
CA ILE A 626 3.21 13.30 -17.58
C ILE A 626 3.15 11.79 -17.46
N SER A 627 1.99 11.27 -17.03
CA SER A 627 1.77 9.83 -16.94
C SER A 627 0.34 9.47 -17.29
N GLY A 628 0.13 8.23 -17.71
CA GLY A 628 -1.22 7.78 -18.01
C GLY A 628 -1.31 6.32 -18.39
N GLN A 629 -2.55 5.82 -18.30
CA GLN A 629 -3.02 4.55 -18.84
C GLN A 629 -4.24 4.85 -19.71
N TRP A 630 -4.24 4.37 -20.95
CA TRP A 630 -5.33 4.66 -21.88
C TRP A 630 -5.63 3.49 -22.80
N PRO A 631 -6.92 3.15 -23.06
CA PRO A 631 -7.28 2.15 -24.05
C PRO A 631 -6.97 2.67 -25.45
N LEU A 632 -6.21 1.89 -26.20
CA LEU A 632 -5.84 2.19 -27.60
C LEU A 632 -6.83 1.58 -28.60
N ARG A 633 -7.26 0.34 -28.31
CA ARG A 633 -8.26 -0.43 -29.06
C ARG A 633 -8.81 -1.52 -28.11
N PRO A 634 -9.89 -2.23 -28.46
CA PRO A 634 -10.42 -3.30 -27.60
C PRO A 634 -9.34 -4.27 -27.12
N GLY A 635 -9.24 -4.45 -25.80
CA GLY A 635 -8.24 -5.27 -25.13
C GLY A 635 -6.83 -4.68 -25.02
N TRP A 636 -6.49 -3.59 -25.73
CA TRP A 636 -5.16 -2.99 -25.73
C TRP A 636 -5.13 -1.66 -24.97
N TYR A 637 -4.15 -1.52 -24.10
CA TYR A 637 -3.92 -0.31 -23.31
C TYR A 637 -2.48 0.15 -23.48
N GLY A 638 -2.30 1.45 -23.64
CA GLY A 638 -1.00 2.10 -23.53
C GLY A 638 -0.79 2.60 -22.13
N VAL A 639 0.43 2.43 -21.59
CA VAL A 639 0.85 2.94 -20.29
C VAL A 639 2.14 3.70 -20.47
N GLY A 640 2.25 4.87 -19.84
CA GLY A 640 3.46 5.67 -19.99
C GLY A 640 3.67 6.66 -18.87
N ARG A 641 4.93 7.04 -18.68
CA ARG A 641 5.36 8.17 -17.84
C ARG A 641 6.58 8.83 -18.45
N TYR A 642 6.62 10.14 -18.38
CA TYR A 642 7.75 10.96 -18.79
C TYR A 642 7.98 12.05 -17.76
N ASN A 643 9.01 11.88 -16.94
CA ASN A 643 9.43 12.84 -15.92
C ASN A 643 10.78 13.43 -16.31
N TYR A 644 10.80 14.74 -16.62
CA TYR A 644 11.94 15.42 -17.21
C TYR A 644 12.33 16.65 -16.40
N SER A 645 13.63 16.79 -16.08
CA SER A 645 14.20 18.01 -15.50
C SER A 645 14.54 18.98 -16.63
N ILE A 646 13.80 20.07 -16.69
CA ILE A 646 14.09 21.17 -17.64
C ILE A 646 15.39 21.86 -17.24
N ARG A 647 15.61 22.03 -15.94
CA ARG A 647 16.81 22.67 -15.39
C ARG A 647 18.09 21.93 -15.74
N ASP A 648 18.10 20.61 -15.57
CA ASP A 648 19.28 19.76 -15.78
C ASP A 648 19.37 19.17 -17.18
N ASP A 649 18.38 19.46 -18.03
CA ASP A 649 18.24 18.99 -19.41
C ASP A 649 18.34 17.46 -19.52
N LYS A 650 17.62 16.73 -18.63
CA LYS A 650 17.70 15.27 -18.59
C LYS A 650 16.40 14.58 -18.17
N LEU A 651 16.23 13.37 -18.70
CA LEU A 651 15.16 12.46 -18.32
C LEU A 651 15.48 11.86 -16.94
N LEU A 652 14.64 12.13 -15.95
CA LEU A 652 14.75 11.56 -14.60
C LEU A 652 14.17 10.16 -14.56
N GLU A 653 12.98 9.99 -15.17
CA GLU A 653 12.28 8.72 -15.25
C GLU A 653 11.41 8.67 -16.51
N GLY A 654 11.58 7.63 -17.30
CA GLY A 654 10.78 7.34 -18.48
C GLY A 654 10.22 5.92 -18.41
N LEU A 655 8.95 5.76 -18.71
CA LEU A 655 8.29 4.46 -18.80
C LEU A 655 7.38 4.47 -20.02
N ALA A 656 7.46 3.42 -20.82
CA ALA A 656 6.54 3.19 -21.94
C ALA A 656 6.19 1.71 -21.97
N GLY A 657 4.91 1.41 -22.06
CA GLY A 657 4.43 0.03 -22.06
C GLY A 657 3.11 -0.15 -22.76
N ILE A 658 2.84 -1.40 -23.07
CA ILE A 658 1.57 -1.86 -23.61
C ILE A 658 1.04 -3.00 -22.74
N GLU A 659 -0.27 -3.03 -22.59
CA GLU A 659 -1.01 -4.13 -21.99
C GLU A 659 -2.02 -4.67 -23.00
N TYR A 660 -2.15 -5.99 -23.04
CA TYR A 660 -3.17 -6.67 -23.82
C TYR A 660 -3.95 -7.62 -22.95
N ASN A 661 -5.24 -7.38 -22.80
CA ASN A 661 -6.17 -8.24 -22.08
C ASN A 661 -7.01 -9.04 -23.09
N ALA A 662 -6.76 -10.33 -23.18
CA ALA A 662 -7.49 -11.28 -23.99
C ALA A 662 -8.73 -11.88 -23.29
N GLY A 663 -8.98 -11.50 -22.04
CA GLY A 663 -10.05 -12.03 -21.19
C GLY A 663 -9.60 -13.18 -20.29
N CYS A 664 -8.92 -14.20 -20.78
CA CYS A 664 -8.39 -15.31 -19.99
C CYS A 664 -6.87 -15.21 -19.73
N TRP A 665 -6.20 -14.25 -20.30
CA TRP A 665 -4.80 -13.91 -20.00
C TRP A 665 -4.53 -12.45 -20.29
N VAL A 666 -3.51 -11.91 -19.64
CA VAL A 666 -3.07 -10.52 -19.83
C VAL A 666 -1.57 -10.51 -20.08
N PHE A 667 -1.16 -9.81 -21.13
CA PHE A 667 0.25 -9.48 -21.40
C PHE A 667 0.54 -8.05 -20.96
N ARG A 668 1.67 -7.82 -20.31
CA ARG A 668 2.22 -6.50 -19.98
C ARG A 668 3.68 -6.44 -20.42
N GLY A 669 4.00 -5.52 -21.32
CA GLY A 669 5.37 -5.26 -21.77
C GLY A 669 5.74 -3.82 -21.50
N VAL A 670 6.85 -3.58 -20.78
CA VAL A 670 7.25 -2.26 -20.31
C VAL A 670 8.74 -2.05 -20.53
N VAL A 671 9.10 -0.89 -21.06
CA VAL A 671 10.47 -0.38 -21.06
C VAL A 671 10.53 0.77 -20.05
N ALA A 672 11.41 0.67 -19.07
CA ALA A 672 11.62 1.69 -18.06
C ALA A 672 13.07 2.18 -18.09
N ARG A 673 13.25 3.50 -18.05
CA ARG A 673 14.56 4.15 -17.91
C ARG A 673 14.57 5.03 -16.68
N ILE A 674 15.57 4.86 -15.86
CA ILE A 674 15.71 5.51 -14.56
C ILE A 674 17.11 6.12 -14.47
N GLN A 675 17.22 7.37 -13.99
CA GLN A 675 18.48 7.94 -13.56
C GLN A 675 18.87 7.33 -12.22
N ALA A 676 19.93 6.51 -12.21
CA ALA A 676 20.35 5.77 -11.02
C ALA A 676 21.33 6.55 -10.14
N SER A 677 22.15 7.43 -10.71
CA SER A 677 23.01 8.38 -10.01
C SER A 677 23.21 9.61 -10.90
N THR A 678 24.07 10.53 -10.49
CA THR A 678 24.37 11.76 -11.26
C THR A 678 24.76 11.47 -12.71
N GLN A 679 25.46 10.35 -12.96
CA GLN A 679 25.95 9.98 -14.30
C GLN A 679 25.40 8.66 -14.86
N VAL A 680 24.78 7.83 -14.02
CA VAL A 680 24.36 6.49 -14.40
C VAL A 680 22.86 6.42 -14.63
N SER A 681 22.45 6.02 -15.82
CA SER A 681 21.07 5.65 -16.09
C SER A 681 20.94 4.14 -16.31
N SER A 682 19.86 3.56 -15.79
CA SER A 682 19.50 2.15 -16.01
C SER A 682 18.29 2.04 -16.90
N THR A 683 18.36 1.18 -17.92
CA THR A 683 17.21 0.83 -18.76
C THR A 683 16.84 -0.63 -18.52
N ALA A 684 15.58 -0.87 -18.24
CA ALA A 684 15.02 -2.19 -17.99
C ALA A 684 13.94 -2.54 -19.01
N PHE A 685 13.98 -3.76 -19.54
CA PHE A 685 12.89 -4.38 -20.29
C PHE A 685 12.21 -5.38 -19.37
N ILE A 686 10.93 -5.20 -19.17
CA ILE A 686 10.12 -5.91 -18.19
C ILE A 686 8.89 -6.43 -18.93
N PHE A 687 8.57 -7.71 -18.75
CA PHE A 687 7.36 -8.27 -19.33
C PHE A 687 6.71 -9.28 -18.36
N GLN A 688 5.40 -9.43 -18.49
CA GLN A 688 4.61 -10.38 -17.72
C GLN A 688 3.47 -10.91 -18.61
N ILE A 689 3.24 -12.21 -18.54
CA ILE A 689 2.03 -12.86 -19.03
C ILE A 689 1.32 -13.45 -17.82
N GLU A 690 0.14 -12.98 -17.55
CA GLU A 690 -0.72 -13.47 -16.47
C GLU A 690 -1.79 -14.39 -17.05
N PHE A 691 -1.88 -15.61 -16.57
CA PHE A 691 -2.91 -16.59 -16.91
C PHE A 691 -3.96 -16.60 -15.82
N ASN A 692 -5.19 -16.23 -16.17
CA ASN A 692 -6.27 -16.15 -15.19
C ASN A 692 -6.49 -17.50 -14.54
N GLY A 693 -6.32 -17.58 -13.22
CA GLY A 693 -6.58 -18.78 -12.44
C GLY A 693 -5.38 -19.66 -12.14
N ILE A 694 -4.19 -19.42 -12.74
CA ILE A 694 -2.97 -20.18 -12.40
C ILE A 694 -1.79 -19.31 -11.98
N GLY A 695 -1.71 -18.05 -12.39
CA GLY A 695 -0.61 -17.19 -12.02
C GLY A 695 0.02 -16.43 -13.18
N ALA A 696 1.19 -15.83 -12.95
CA ALA A 696 1.89 -15.02 -13.92
C ALA A 696 3.28 -15.58 -14.22
N LEU A 697 3.74 -15.42 -15.46
CA LEU A 697 5.08 -15.75 -15.93
C LEU A 697 5.76 -14.48 -16.40
N GLY A 698 7.00 -14.23 -16.03
CA GLY A 698 7.76 -13.04 -16.40
C GLY A 698 8.26 -12.27 -15.19
N THR A 699 8.41 -10.96 -15.31
CA THR A 699 8.93 -10.13 -14.22
C THR A 699 7.90 -10.02 -13.09
N ASP A 700 8.33 -10.30 -11.87
CA ASP A 700 7.55 -10.00 -10.67
C ASP A 700 7.35 -8.49 -10.53
N GLU A 701 6.28 -8.09 -9.85
CA GLU A 701 5.98 -6.67 -9.56
C GLU A 701 5.72 -5.73 -10.75
N VAL A 702 5.49 -6.21 -11.97
CA VAL A 702 5.17 -5.30 -13.10
C VAL A 702 4.00 -4.39 -12.74
N VAL A 703 2.93 -4.95 -12.17
CA VAL A 703 1.77 -4.20 -11.69
C VAL A 703 2.17 -3.19 -10.60
N GLY A 704 3.04 -3.57 -9.68
CA GLY A 704 3.58 -2.69 -8.65
C GLY A 704 4.38 -1.52 -9.24
N ILE A 705 5.20 -1.78 -10.26
CA ILE A 705 5.94 -0.74 -11.00
C ILE A 705 4.96 0.22 -11.68
N LEU A 706 3.93 -0.29 -12.36
CA LEU A 706 2.93 0.53 -13.05
C LEU A 706 2.12 1.37 -12.07
N ARG A 707 1.66 0.82 -10.95
CA ARG A 707 0.93 1.55 -9.90
C ARG A 707 1.75 2.67 -9.27
N ARG A 708 3.06 2.45 -9.05
CA ARG A 708 3.96 3.49 -8.52
C ARG A 708 4.23 4.60 -9.52
N ASN A 709 4.30 4.26 -10.80
CA ASN A 709 4.67 5.19 -11.86
C ASN A 709 3.49 5.95 -12.47
N VAL A 710 2.30 5.37 -12.44
CA VAL A 710 1.10 5.98 -13.01
C VAL A 710 0.05 6.11 -11.91
N PRO A 711 -0.03 7.27 -11.22
CA PRO A 711 -1.06 7.50 -10.21
C PRO A 711 -2.46 7.26 -10.77
N GLY A 712 -3.19 6.31 -10.16
CA GLY A 712 -4.52 5.91 -10.63
C GLY A 712 -4.54 4.82 -11.69
N TYR A 713 -3.39 4.18 -11.96
CA TYR A 713 -3.34 2.95 -12.72
C TYR A 713 -4.29 1.90 -12.14
N SER A 714 -5.08 1.28 -12.99
CA SER A 714 -5.96 0.16 -12.64
C SER A 714 -5.56 -1.09 -13.41
N VAL A 715 -5.60 -2.22 -12.73
CA VAL A 715 -5.37 -3.53 -13.36
C VAL A 715 -6.50 -3.80 -14.35
N THR A 716 -6.14 -4.21 -15.54
CA THR A 716 -7.10 -4.50 -16.61
C THR A 716 -7.74 -5.88 -16.48
N ASN A 717 -7.24 -6.72 -15.55
CA ASN A 717 -7.78 -8.05 -15.28
C ASN A 717 -8.81 -7.98 -14.13
N PRO A 718 -10.10 -8.36 -14.36
CA PRO A 718 -11.11 -8.35 -13.30
C PRO A 718 -10.85 -9.36 -12.16
N ALA A 719 -9.97 -10.35 -12.35
CA ALA A 719 -9.65 -11.34 -11.33
C ALA A 719 -8.80 -10.78 -10.16
N GLU A 720 -8.02 -9.71 -10.37
CA GLU A 720 -7.22 -9.05 -9.32
C GLU A 720 -7.95 -7.88 -8.62
N SER A 721 -9.15 -7.50 -9.06
CA SER A 721 -9.88 -6.35 -8.53
C SER A 721 -10.77 -6.67 -7.31
N ARG A 722 -10.64 -7.88 -6.75
CA ARG A 722 -11.39 -8.29 -5.54
C ARG A 722 -10.52 -8.36 -4.32
#